data_82c9bcffab0388e90c8dbcfe8998d1f6
#
_entry.id   82c9bcffab0388e90c8dbcfe8998d1f6
#
_cell.length_a   1.000
_cell.length_b   1.000
_cell.length_c   1.000
_cell.angle_alpha   90.00
_cell.angle_beta   90.00
_cell.angle_gamma   90.00
#
_symmetry.space_group_name_H-M   'P 1'
#
loop_
_entity.id
_entity.type
_entity.pdbx_description
1 polymer ?
#
loop_
_entity_poly.entity_id
_entity_poly.type
_entity_poly.pdbx_seq_one_letter_code
_entity_poly.pdbx_strand_id
1 'polypeptide(L)'
;MWSLSAKAQVITLGLIALYVAPIIAVAATPVNATSYSVLKVQSSVDGFVATLNGETLRVVVCSDTVIHVVASPGASAVQGASPQQPWMLDKSTVCPGARFTFSQGTDSASLTTAKLLVTIDKTGGNLVYSTVDGTELLQEWPEKIPRTYEPVEFNGVKAFHAEDRFAPSITEAVYGLGQHQNGMFNYRGSTIELGQDNTDVAIPLLVSTRGYGLLWNTASLTYFDNRYSRMLSFSSLAENAIDYYFIYGPEMDGIIQKYRHMTGRAPMFPEWAYGFFQSKDSYVSQEEVLEIAKRYRSEHIPLDCIVQDGGWWEKMGDLPFRSTYPDVAAELKYLHDKHVHAMVSVWGDYHDDSINYRTLKANGWLVPDSAEAAPHDQFWIGTTAYDATNPAARDFFWKTLPGPLLAQGWDSFWLDASEPDSGPHEGDAMLLDKKVAIGSGAMYTNVYPLLHTGGIAEHWKQTTQEKRVLLLTRSAFLGEQRNGATVWSGDVYPTNWAFHRQIAAGLNFALSGMPYWTTDVAGYFPLYKGASMTTPEYQELYARWFEFGAFCPMFRTHGHRDHNEIWTYDKVKQVLESYDRLRYRMVPYIYSLAWKVTHDDYTMMRPLVMDWRTDHKVWDMGDEYMFGPAFLVSPVWKEGAQTREVYLPQASAWYDFWTGERVAGSQELEVNAPLAKLPLFMRAGSIVPLGPEVEYAEQKPSDPIEVRIYRGADGSFDLYEDEGDSYRYEQGAYAVIPMHWNEVAGTLTFGERIGTFAGMIKDRKFRIILVGTGHGVGEAVSSDADAVVEYTGKSEEIAFPSKQAKQLLPTLPQ
;
A
#
# COMPACT_ATOMS: atom_id res chain seq x y z
N MET A 1 2.48 46.41 -46.20
CA MET A 1 1.02 46.24 -46.44
C MET A 1 0.77 44.76 -46.40
N TRP A 2 0.22 44.33 -45.33
CA TRP A 2 -0.88 43.42 -45.06
C TRP A 2 -0.86 43.04 -43.60
N SER A 3 -2.00 43.21 -43.00
CA SER A 3 -2.31 43.34 -41.59
C SER A 3 -2.19 42.05 -40.78
N LEU A 4 -1.66 42.21 -39.57
CA LEU A 4 -1.78 41.31 -38.44
C LEU A 4 -3.25 41.21 -38.00
N SER A 5 -3.79 40.00 -37.86
CA SER A 5 -4.95 39.76 -37.02
C SER A 5 -4.56 38.77 -35.92
N ALA A 6 -4.41 39.29 -34.70
CA ALA A 6 -4.26 38.51 -33.50
C ALA A 6 -5.62 37.81 -33.18
N LYS A 7 -5.62 36.47 -33.10
CA LYS A 7 -6.68 35.71 -32.42
C LYS A 7 -6.17 35.35 -31.05
N ALA A 8 -6.72 36.05 -30.09
CA ALA A 8 -6.61 35.69 -28.68
C ALA A 8 -7.26 34.30 -28.47
N GLN A 9 -6.46 33.32 -28.04
CA GLN A 9 -7.01 32.08 -27.47
C GLN A 9 -7.48 32.40 -26.06
N VAL A 10 -8.79 32.35 -25.88
CA VAL A 10 -9.44 32.34 -24.57
C VAL A 10 -9.15 30.98 -23.95
N ILE A 11 -8.38 30.98 -22.90
CA ILE A 11 -8.26 29.83 -21.99
C ILE A 11 -9.60 29.72 -21.26
N THR A 12 -10.42 28.77 -21.68
CA THR A 12 -11.63 28.40 -20.95
C THR A 12 -11.19 27.60 -19.72
N LEU A 13 -11.18 28.28 -18.57
CA LEU A 13 -11.21 27.62 -17.29
C LEU A 13 -12.54 26.84 -17.22
N GLY A 14 -12.44 25.52 -17.30
CA GLY A 14 -13.56 24.64 -17.01
C GLY A 14 -13.97 24.84 -15.56
N LEU A 15 -15.10 25.51 -15.35
CA LEU A 15 -15.85 25.41 -14.12
C LEU A 15 -16.26 23.93 -13.98
N ILE A 16 -15.68 23.24 -13.03
CA ILE A 16 -16.22 21.99 -12.51
C ILE A 16 -17.56 22.39 -11.88
N ALA A 17 -18.63 22.17 -12.61
CA ALA A 17 -19.97 22.24 -12.07
C ALA A 17 -20.12 21.03 -11.14
N LEU A 18 -20.09 21.27 -9.85
CA LEU A 18 -20.67 20.37 -8.86
C LEU A 18 -22.10 20.05 -9.30
N TYR A 19 -22.31 18.88 -9.90
CA TYR A 19 -23.64 18.31 -10.04
C TYR A 19 -24.07 17.83 -8.66
N VAL A 20 -24.59 18.75 -7.85
CA VAL A 20 -25.43 18.40 -6.72
C VAL A 20 -26.73 17.91 -7.33
N ALA A 21 -26.92 16.58 -7.43
CA ALA A 21 -28.21 16.01 -7.71
C ALA A 21 -29.23 16.61 -6.73
N PRO A 22 -30.44 16.95 -7.15
CA PRO A 22 -31.42 17.50 -6.24
C PRO A 22 -31.74 16.45 -5.17
N ILE A 23 -31.21 16.64 -3.97
CA ILE A 23 -31.65 15.93 -2.78
C ILE A 23 -33.13 16.29 -2.63
N ILE A 24 -34.01 15.34 -2.95
CA ILE A 24 -35.42 15.48 -2.58
C ILE A 24 -35.46 15.30 -1.08
N ALA A 25 -35.36 16.42 -0.39
CA ALA A 25 -35.54 16.49 1.04
C ALA A 25 -36.99 16.10 1.36
N VAL A 26 -37.22 14.87 1.70
CA VAL A 26 -38.40 14.47 2.46
C VAL A 26 -38.22 15.15 3.81
N ALA A 27 -39.09 16.09 4.12
CA ALA A 27 -39.09 16.83 5.39
C ALA A 27 -39.41 15.85 6.53
N ALA A 28 -38.42 15.07 6.96
CA ALA A 28 -38.40 14.48 8.28
C ALA A 28 -38.08 15.63 9.25
N THR A 29 -38.86 15.79 10.27
CA THR A 29 -38.59 16.75 11.35
C THR A 29 -37.16 16.49 11.85
N PRO A 30 -36.25 17.47 11.75
CA PRO A 30 -34.91 17.30 12.28
C PRO A 30 -35.03 16.96 13.76
N VAL A 31 -34.36 15.94 14.23
CA VAL A 31 -34.14 15.73 15.66
C VAL A 31 -33.24 16.87 16.10
N ASN A 32 -33.82 18.02 16.42
CA ASN A 32 -33.14 19.16 17.01
C ASN A 32 -32.74 18.82 18.44
N ALA A 33 -31.75 17.95 18.61
CA ALA A 33 -31.08 17.77 19.87
C ALA A 33 -30.28 19.04 20.17
N THR A 34 -30.73 19.81 21.12
CA THR A 34 -30.05 21.04 21.56
C THR A 34 -28.91 20.77 22.53
N SER A 35 -28.76 19.53 22.99
CA SER A 35 -27.61 19.04 23.80
C SER A 35 -27.63 17.50 23.87
N TYR A 36 -26.46 16.86 23.85
CA TYR A 36 -26.27 15.43 24.12
C TYR A 36 -25.95 15.17 25.60
N SER A 37 -26.70 15.80 26.52
CA SER A 37 -26.52 15.46 27.93
C SER A 37 -26.74 13.97 28.18
N VAL A 38 -25.83 13.38 28.92
CA VAL A 38 -25.86 11.97 29.27
C VAL A 38 -26.92 11.73 30.32
N LEU A 39 -27.98 10.99 29.98
CA LEU A 39 -29.06 10.63 30.89
C LEU A 39 -28.64 9.49 31.83
N LYS A 40 -27.83 8.57 31.35
CA LYS A 40 -27.41 7.39 32.13
C LYS A 40 -26.13 6.81 31.56
N VAL A 41 -25.20 6.34 32.43
CA VAL A 41 -24.07 5.48 32.07
C VAL A 41 -24.17 4.20 32.86
N GLN A 42 -23.96 3.08 32.16
CA GLN A 42 -23.99 1.74 32.78
C GLN A 42 -22.75 0.97 32.34
N SER A 43 -22.02 0.40 33.30
CA SER A 43 -20.96 -0.55 33.02
C SER A 43 -21.55 -1.80 32.38
N SER A 44 -20.85 -2.33 31.36
CA SER A 44 -21.11 -3.63 30.73
C SER A 44 -19.94 -4.60 31.00
N VAL A 45 -20.07 -5.84 30.57
CA VAL A 45 -19.00 -6.84 30.71
C VAL A 45 -17.73 -6.48 29.94
N ASP A 46 -17.89 -5.74 28.88
CA ASP A 46 -16.84 -5.38 27.89
C ASP A 46 -16.56 -3.87 27.80
N GLY A 47 -17.18 -3.05 28.67
CA GLY A 47 -17.00 -1.59 28.64
C GLY A 47 -18.11 -0.84 29.36
N PHE A 48 -18.74 0.12 28.67
CA PHE A 48 -19.93 0.81 29.16
C PHE A 48 -20.89 1.21 28.04
N VAL A 49 -22.14 1.45 28.42
CA VAL A 49 -23.17 2.03 27.56
C VAL A 49 -23.66 3.33 28.18
N ALA A 50 -23.66 4.41 27.40
CA ALA A 50 -24.24 5.69 27.77
C ALA A 50 -25.52 5.93 26.96
N THR A 51 -26.60 6.30 27.65
CA THR A 51 -27.84 6.78 27.03
C THR A 51 -27.82 8.30 27.09
N LEU A 52 -27.86 8.96 25.94
CA LEU A 52 -27.90 10.39 25.79
C LEU A 52 -29.29 10.85 25.31
N ASN A 53 -29.54 12.14 25.34
CA ASN A 53 -30.76 12.67 24.78
C ASN A 53 -30.76 12.52 23.24
N GLY A 54 -31.41 11.46 22.72
CA GLY A 54 -31.53 11.18 21.29
C GLY A 54 -30.47 10.24 20.71
N GLU A 55 -29.55 9.71 21.55
CA GLU A 55 -28.47 8.81 21.10
C GLU A 55 -28.18 7.74 22.14
N THR A 56 -27.67 6.60 21.68
CA THR A 56 -27.04 5.60 22.51
C THR A 56 -25.59 5.38 22.07
N LEU A 57 -24.67 5.51 23.02
CA LEU A 57 -23.23 5.35 22.82
C LEU A 57 -22.75 4.10 23.56
N ARG A 58 -22.08 3.21 22.84
CA ARG A 58 -21.42 2.05 23.39
C ARG A 58 -19.89 2.16 23.23
N VAL A 59 -19.16 1.96 24.30
CA VAL A 59 -17.69 1.95 24.34
C VAL A 59 -17.23 0.58 24.82
N VAL A 60 -16.45 -0.13 24.02
CA VAL A 60 -15.99 -1.50 24.22
C VAL A 60 -14.48 -1.55 24.30
N VAL A 61 -13.93 -2.28 25.26
CA VAL A 61 -12.51 -2.56 25.42
C VAL A 61 -12.13 -3.77 24.58
N CYS A 62 -11.54 -3.54 23.42
CA CYS A 62 -11.06 -4.62 22.55
C CYS A 62 -9.68 -5.14 22.98
N SER A 63 -8.83 -4.27 23.51
CA SER A 63 -7.54 -4.62 24.14
C SER A 63 -7.11 -3.51 25.10
N ASP A 64 -5.96 -3.65 25.75
CA ASP A 64 -5.40 -2.56 26.58
C ASP A 64 -5.15 -1.25 25.80
N THR A 65 -5.12 -1.32 24.49
CA THR A 65 -4.74 -0.22 23.58
C THR A 65 -5.73 0.02 22.44
N VAL A 66 -6.83 -0.74 22.37
CA VAL A 66 -7.86 -0.59 21.32
C VAL A 66 -9.23 -0.46 21.96
N ILE A 67 -9.91 0.63 21.62
CA ILE A 67 -11.27 0.93 22.07
C ILE A 67 -12.19 0.99 20.85
N HIS A 68 -13.28 0.24 20.87
CA HIS A 68 -14.32 0.28 19.85
C HIS A 68 -15.47 1.16 20.32
N VAL A 69 -15.93 2.07 19.49
CA VAL A 69 -17.02 3.01 19.76
C VAL A 69 -18.11 2.85 18.72
N VAL A 70 -19.34 2.68 19.20
CA VAL A 70 -20.54 2.67 18.35
C VAL A 70 -21.55 3.66 18.93
N ALA A 71 -21.96 4.62 18.10
CA ALA A 71 -22.97 5.60 18.46
C ALA A 71 -24.14 5.55 17.47
N SER A 72 -25.37 5.43 17.98
CA SER A 72 -26.58 5.27 17.16
C SER A 72 -27.69 6.21 17.59
N PRO A 73 -28.46 6.79 16.66
CA PRO A 73 -29.59 7.63 16.99
C PRO A 73 -30.70 6.82 17.65
N GLY A 74 -31.28 7.35 18.73
CA GLY A 74 -32.40 6.75 19.49
C GLY A 74 -31.96 5.72 20.54
N ALA A 75 -32.94 5.25 21.32
CA ALA A 75 -32.70 4.35 22.48
C ALA A 75 -32.62 2.86 22.11
N SER A 76 -33.02 2.45 20.91
CA SER A 76 -33.23 1.04 20.53
C SER A 76 -32.12 0.43 19.69
N ALA A 77 -31.18 1.20 19.25
CA ALA A 77 -30.28 0.79 18.17
C ALA A 77 -29.10 -0.10 18.57
N VAL A 78 -28.75 -0.18 19.86
CA VAL A 78 -27.49 -0.84 20.30
C VAL A 78 -27.58 -2.36 20.37
N GLN A 79 -28.75 -2.97 20.35
CA GLN A 79 -28.87 -4.45 20.34
C GLN A 79 -28.71 -5.09 18.97
N GLY A 80 -28.71 -4.29 17.90
CA GLY A 80 -28.57 -4.77 16.53
C GLY A 80 -27.57 -4.01 15.66
N ALA A 81 -27.05 -2.90 16.14
CA ALA A 81 -26.11 -2.06 15.43
C ALA A 81 -24.66 -2.48 15.68
N SER A 82 -24.42 -3.74 15.77
CA SER A 82 -23.08 -4.20 15.53
C SER A 82 -22.96 -4.59 14.10
N PRO A 83 -21.77 -4.44 13.65
CA PRO A 83 -21.40 -4.20 12.29
C PRO A 83 -21.98 -5.25 11.38
N GLN A 84 -22.74 -4.75 10.51
CA GLN A 84 -23.17 -5.46 9.33
C GLN A 84 -22.02 -5.73 8.37
N GLN A 85 -20.77 -5.48 8.81
CA GLN A 85 -19.58 -5.43 7.97
C GLN A 85 -18.52 -6.46 8.40
N PRO A 86 -18.83 -7.78 8.34
CA PRO A 86 -17.86 -8.79 8.75
C PRO A 86 -16.66 -8.95 7.81
N TRP A 87 -16.66 -8.24 6.67
CA TRP A 87 -15.66 -8.44 5.62
C TRP A 87 -14.37 -7.70 5.89
N MET A 88 -14.43 -6.51 6.49
CA MET A 88 -13.26 -5.66 6.75
C MET A 88 -12.41 -6.16 7.92
N LEU A 89 -13.05 -6.74 8.92
CA LEU A 89 -12.43 -7.13 10.18
C LEU A 89 -12.34 -8.66 10.34
N ASP A 90 -11.28 -9.13 10.96
CA ASP A 90 -11.18 -10.53 11.37
C ASP A 90 -11.92 -10.73 12.70
N LYS A 91 -13.03 -11.45 12.67
CA LYS A 91 -13.90 -11.68 13.83
C LYS A 91 -13.19 -12.37 14.99
N SER A 92 -12.13 -13.15 14.71
CA SER A 92 -11.41 -13.90 15.74
C SER A 92 -10.42 -13.04 16.51
N THR A 93 -9.95 -11.95 15.93
CA THR A 93 -8.87 -11.12 16.46
C THR A 93 -9.25 -9.67 16.74
N VAL A 94 -10.32 -9.18 16.14
CA VAL A 94 -10.68 -7.75 16.19
C VAL A 94 -10.91 -7.22 17.61
N CYS A 95 -11.54 -8.00 18.48
CA CYS A 95 -11.92 -7.55 19.82
C CYS A 95 -11.84 -8.68 20.86
N PRO A 96 -10.62 -9.18 21.20
CA PRO A 96 -10.46 -10.26 22.16
C PRO A 96 -10.82 -9.88 23.60
N GLY A 97 -10.91 -8.57 23.90
CA GLY A 97 -11.17 -8.04 25.24
C GLY A 97 -9.92 -7.88 26.10
N ALA A 98 -9.99 -7.02 27.10
CA ALA A 98 -8.96 -6.85 28.12
C ALA A 98 -9.59 -6.50 29.47
N ARG A 99 -8.78 -6.57 30.54
CA ARG A 99 -9.20 -6.13 31.87
C ARG A 99 -9.29 -4.61 31.92
N PHE A 100 -10.34 -4.10 32.54
CA PHE A 100 -10.52 -2.68 32.78
C PHE A 100 -11.19 -2.42 34.13
N THR A 101 -11.09 -1.17 34.58
CA THR A 101 -11.86 -0.66 35.70
C THR A 101 -12.82 0.41 35.22
N PHE A 102 -14.01 0.44 35.77
CA PHE A 102 -15.01 1.47 35.49
C PHE A 102 -15.25 2.32 36.75
N SER A 103 -15.24 3.64 36.57
CA SER A 103 -15.56 4.58 37.64
C SER A 103 -16.58 5.61 37.15
N GLN A 104 -17.41 6.12 38.07
CA GLN A 104 -18.44 7.11 37.76
C GLN A 104 -18.50 8.20 38.84
N GLY A 105 -18.24 9.42 38.40
CA GLY A 105 -18.40 10.64 39.20
C GLY A 105 -19.68 11.42 38.84
N THR A 106 -19.78 12.62 39.38
CA THR A 106 -20.92 13.56 39.14
C THR A 106 -20.91 13.98 37.67
N ASP A 107 -19.75 14.46 37.17
CA ASP A 107 -19.65 15.17 35.88
C ASP A 107 -19.12 14.27 34.76
N SER A 108 -18.55 13.09 35.09
CA SER A 108 -17.97 12.15 34.11
C SER A 108 -18.13 10.70 34.53
N ALA A 109 -17.88 9.81 33.57
CA ALA A 109 -17.61 8.39 33.82
C ALA A 109 -16.37 7.98 33.04
N SER A 110 -15.60 7.05 33.59
CA SER A 110 -14.31 6.67 33.02
C SER A 110 -14.13 5.15 33.01
N LEU A 111 -13.41 4.70 31.96
CA LEU A 111 -12.96 3.34 31.77
C LEU A 111 -11.43 3.39 31.69
N THR A 112 -10.76 2.56 32.48
CA THR A 112 -9.28 2.52 32.52
C THR A 112 -8.80 1.10 32.23
N THR A 113 -8.00 0.93 31.17
CA THR A 113 -7.25 -0.29 30.84
C THR A 113 -5.83 -0.21 31.42
N ALA A 114 -4.95 -1.14 31.10
CA ALA A 114 -3.53 -1.06 31.48
C ALA A 114 -2.77 0.11 30.80
N LYS A 115 -3.29 0.68 29.69
CA LYS A 115 -2.63 1.68 28.86
C LYS A 115 -3.45 2.93 28.61
N LEU A 116 -4.77 2.85 28.59
CA LEU A 116 -5.67 3.93 28.21
C LEU A 116 -6.64 4.28 29.33
N LEU A 117 -6.96 5.57 29.41
CA LEU A 117 -8.07 6.15 30.14
C LEU A 117 -9.06 6.73 29.12
N VAL A 118 -10.28 6.26 29.08
CA VAL A 118 -11.39 6.79 28.26
C VAL A 118 -12.43 7.40 29.16
N THR A 119 -12.70 8.68 29.00
CA THR A 119 -13.66 9.43 29.81
C THR A 119 -14.79 9.96 28.96
N ILE A 120 -16.03 9.81 29.40
CA ILE A 120 -17.19 10.50 28.85
C ILE A 120 -17.58 11.69 29.74
N ASP A 121 -17.64 12.90 29.17
CA ASP A 121 -18.24 14.06 29.83
C ASP A 121 -19.76 13.93 29.82
N LYS A 122 -20.39 14.08 30.98
CA LYS A 122 -21.84 13.91 31.10
C LYS A 122 -22.64 15.13 30.63
N THR A 123 -21.99 16.25 30.47
CA THR A 123 -22.64 17.50 29.99
C THR A 123 -22.78 17.49 28.47
N GLY A 124 -21.67 17.18 27.77
CA GLY A 124 -21.58 17.22 26.30
C GLY A 124 -21.72 15.86 25.64
N GLY A 125 -21.48 14.75 26.38
CA GLY A 125 -21.48 13.39 25.82
C GLY A 125 -20.26 13.06 24.99
N ASN A 126 -19.24 13.92 24.97
CA ASN A 126 -18.00 13.71 24.22
C ASN A 126 -17.05 12.77 24.96
N LEU A 127 -16.31 11.96 24.18
CA LEU A 127 -15.25 11.08 24.67
C LEU A 127 -13.89 11.77 24.67
N VAL A 128 -13.08 11.48 25.69
CA VAL A 128 -11.67 11.90 25.80
C VAL A 128 -10.80 10.66 25.96
N TYR A 129 -9.79 10.54 25.12
CA TYR A 129 -8.80 9.47 25.13
C TYR A 129 -7.48 10.00 25.68
N SER A 130 -6.99 9.35 26.75
CA SER A 130 -5.73 9.69 27.39
C SER A 130 -4.93 8.45 27.70
N THR A 131 -3.63 8.60 27.86
CA THR A 131 -2.82 7.56 28.50
C THR A 131 -3.11 7.48 29.99
N VAL A 132 -2.72 6.41 30.66
CA VAL A 132 -2.98 6.21 32.10
C VAL A 132 -2.25 7.24 32.99
N ASP A 133 -1.22 7.91 32.50
CA ASP A 133 -0.55 9.03 33.19
C ASP A 133 -1.26 10.37 33.02
N GLY A 134 -2.37 10.39 32.28
CA GLY A 134 -3.20 11.59 32.06
C GLY A 134 -2.81 12.44 30.84
N THR A 135 -1.87 11.98 29.98
CA THR A 135 -1.56 12.66 28.72
C THR A 135 -2.73 12.48 27.76
N GLU A 136 -3.42 13.58 27.41
CA GLU A 136 -4.50 13.56 26.43
C GLU A 136 -3.97 13.24 25.04
N LEU A 137 -4.58 12.29 24.36
CA LEU A 137 -4.26 11.86 23.00
C LEU A 137 -5.19 12.51 21.97
N LEU A 138 -6.49 12.38 22.20
CA LEU A 138 -7.56 12.91 21.34
C LEU A 138 -8.83 13.08 22.16
N GLN A 139 -9.65 14.07 21.80
CA GLN A 139 -11.02 14.18 22.31
C GLN A 139 -12.03 14.42 21.19
N GLU A 140 -13.25 13.95 21.35
CA GLU A 140 -14.37 14.38 20.51
C GLU A 140 -14.64 15.88 20.76
N TRP A 141 -15.25 16.55 19.78
CA TRP A 141 -15.40 18.00 19.79
C TRP A 141 -16.15 18.52 21.03
N PRO A 142 -15.52 19.30 21.92
CA PRO A 142 -16.11 19.66 23.22
C PRO A 142 -17.04 20.87 23.18
N GLU A 143 -16.96 21.72 22.14
CA GLU A 143 -17.68 23.00 22.10
C GLU A 143 -19.11 22.86 21.60
N LYS A 144 -19.43 21.77 20.92
CA LYS A 144 -20.77 21.47 20.37
C LYS A 144 -21.01 19.97 20.41
N ILE A 145 -22.20 19.59 19.94
CA ILE A 145 -22.53 18.18 19.71
C ILE A 145 -21.47 17.53 18.80
N PRO A 146 -20.70 16.54 19.26
CA PRO A 146 -19.67 15.91 18.45
C PRO A 146 -20.26 15.12 17.28
N ARG A 147 -21.33 14.35 17.51
CA ARG A 147 -21.93 13.42 16.56
C ARG A 147 -23.26 13.94 16.04
N THR A 148 -23.48 13.84 14.72
CA THR A 148 -24.74 14.27 14.08
C THR A 148 -25.24 13.21 13.11
N TYR A 149 -26.57 13.15 12.95
CA TYR A 149 -27.27 12.19 12.13
C TYR A 149 -28.37 12.90 11.34
N GLU A 150 -28.21 12.99 10.02
CA GLU A 150 -29.24 13.53 9.12
C GLU A 150 -29.89 12.37 8.38
N PRO A 151 -31.22 12.18 8.47
CA PRO A 151 -31.89 11.08 7.78
C PRO A 151 -31.72 11.20 6.27
N VAL A 152 -31.33 10.10 5.62
CA VAL A 152 -31.23 9.96 4.17
C VAL A 152 -31.92 8.69 3.70
N GLU A 153 -32.24 8.61 2.41
CA GLU A 153 -32.79 7.42 1.80
C GLU A 153 -32.15 7.17 0.43
N PHE A 154 -31.57 6.01 0.24
CA PHE A 154 -30.97 5.57 -1.03
C PHE A 154 -31.58 4.23 -1.45
N ASN A 155 -32.10 4.15 -2.67
CA ASN A 155 -32.67 2.90 -3.22
C ASN A 155 -33.77 2.29 -2.31
N GLY A 156 -34.57 3.12 -1.63
CA GLY A 156 -35.61 2.69 -0.69
C GLY A 156 -35.06 2.20 0.66
N VAL A 157 -33.77 2.31 0.91
CA VAL A 157 -33.12 2.01 2.19
C VAL A 157 -32.93 3.30 2.98
N LYS A 158 -33.50 3.34 4.19
CA LYS A 158 -33.34 4.48 5.12
C LYS A 158 -32.03 4.30 5.88
N ALA A 159 -31.27 5.39 5.94
CA ALA A 159 -29.98 5.49 6.64
C ALA A 159 -29.81 6.90 7.22
N PHE A 160 -28.62 7.19 7.69
CA PHE A 160 -28.23 8.52 8.14
C PHE A 160 -26.95 8.97 7.43
N HIS A 161 -26.88 10.21 7.01
CA HIS A 161 -25.62 10.89 6.84
C HIS A 161 -25.09 11.15 8.25
N ALA A 162 -24.01 10.47 8.59
CA ALA A 162 -23.48 10.41 9.94
C ALA A 162 -22.11 11.08 10.02
N GLU A 163 -21.93 12.02 10.94
CA GLU A 163 -20.66 12.74 11.13
C GLU A 163 -20.25 12.71 12.59
N ASP A 164 -18.93 12.44 12.84
CA ASP A 164 -18.30 12.67 14.15
C ASP A 164 -17.15 13.65 14.02
N ARG A 165 -17.01 14.51 15.01
CA ARG A 165 -16.05 15.61 15.09
C ARG A 165 -15.13 15.42 16.27
N PHE A 166 -13.85 15.66 16.03
CA PHE A 166 -12.79 15.56 17.02
C PHE A 166 -12.01 16.87 17.12
N ALA A 167 -11.40 17.10 18.27
CA ALA A 167 -10.48 18.20 18.53
C ALA A 167 -9.03 17.68 18.61
N PRO A 168 -8.32 17.60 17.48
CA PRO A 168 -6.93 17.22 17.46
C PRO A 168 -6.03 18.27 18.11
N SER A 169 -4.86 17.86 18.59
CA SER A 169 -3.84 18.80 19.05
C SER A 169 -3.42 19.75 17.92
N ILE A 170 -3.13 20.99 18.23
CA ILE A 170 -2.58 21.95 17.26
C ILE A 170 -1.15 21.62 16.83
N THR A 171 -0.45 20.77 17.58
CA THR A 171 0.95 20.35 17.37
C THR A 171 1.03 18.87 17.01
N GLU A 172 0.26 18.43 16.03
CA GLU A 172 0.35 17.08 15.47
C GLU A 172 0.23 17.09 13.95
N ALA A 173 0.77 16.07 13.31
CA ALA A 173 0.56 15.77 11.92
C ALA A 173 -0.27 14.49 11.78
N VAL A 174 -1.06 14.37 10.70
CA VAL A 174 -1.95 13.25 10.45
C VAL A 174 -1.79 12.74 9.03
N TYR A 175 -1.84 11.41 8.88
CA TYR A 175 -1.49 10.69 7.67
C TYR A 175 -2.44 9.50 7.44
N GLY A 176 -2.16 8.72 6.38
CA GLY A 176 -2.89 7.51 6.07
C GLY A 176 -4.02 7.78 5.10
N LEU A 177 -5.22 7.29 5.39
CA LEU A 177 -6.46 7.46 4.61
C LEU A 177 -6.43 6.82 3.20
N GLY A 178 -5.38 6.06 2.87
CA GLY A 178 -5.22 5.41 1.57
C GLY A 178 -4.24 6.13 0.66
N GLN A 179 -4.50 6.07 -0.64
CA GLN A 179 -3.72 6.69 -1.70
C GLN A 179 -4.54 7.80 -2.35
N HIS A 180 -3.96 9.01 -2.48
CA HIS A 180 -4.61 10.15 -3.13
C HIS A 180 -3.62 10.96 -3.96
N GLN A 181 -4.03 11.37 -5.16
CA GLN A 181 -3.17 12.08 -6.12
C GLN A 181 -3.11 13.60 -5.90
N ASN A 182 -3.40 14.06 -4.68
CA ASN A 182 -3.39 15.48 -4.32
C ASN A 182 -1.98 16.05 -4.04
N GLY A 183 -0.96 15.19 -3.92
CA GLY A 183 0.43 15.58 -3.63
C GLY A 183 0.68 15.96 -2.18
N MET A 184 -0.28 15.76 -1.29
CA MET A 184 -0.14 16.05 0.13
C MET A 184 0.34 14.79 0.87
N PHE A 185 1.28 14.97 1.78
CA PHE A 185 1.70 13.90 2.68
C PHE A 185 1.04 14.05 4.06
N ASN A 186 1.14 15.23 4.67
CA ASN A 186 0.47 15.55 5.93
C ASN A 186 -0.91 16.16 5.64
N TYR A 187 -1.97 15.52 6.13
CA TYR A 187 -3.36 15.95 5.87
C TYR A 187 -3.89 17.02 6.83
N ARG A 188 -3.03 17.66 7.62
CA ARG A 188 -3.42 18.86 8.38
C ARG A 188 -3.83 19.98 7.45
N GLY A 189 -4.99 20.56 7.70
CA GLY A 189 -5.52 21.67 6.90
C GLY A 189 -6.20 21.27 5.58
N SER A 190 -6.47 19.98 5.37
CA SER A 190 -7.02 19.44 4.12
C SER A 190 -8.37 18.76 4.26
N THR A 191 -8.95 18.42 3.11
CA THR A 191 -10.11 17.53 2.99
C THR A 191 -9.73 16.37 2.06
N ILE A 192 -10.19 15.16 2.39
CA ILE A 192 -10.01 13.96 1.58
C ILE A 192 -11.38 13.31 1.40
N GLU A 193 -11.73 13.01 0.17
CA GLU A 193 -12.83 12.11 -0.17
C GLU A 193 -12.34 10.67 -0.07
N LEU A 194 -13.02 9.86 0.71
CA LEU A 194 -12.72 8.46 0.92
C LEU A 194 -13.71 7.62 0.10
N GLY A 195 -13.52 7.65 -1.21
CA GLY A 195 -14.19 6.86 -2.23
C GLY A 195 -13.15 6.11 -3.07
N GLN A 196 -13.58 5.08 -3.79
CA GLN A 196 -12.72 4.37 -4.73
C GLN A 196 -12.84 5.03 -6.11
N ASP A 197 -11.71 5.39 -6.70
CA ASP A 197 -11.65 5.95 -8.05
C ASP A 197 -10.33 5.54 -8.71
N ASN A 198 -10.24 5.67 -10.03
CA ASN A 198 -8.96 5.52 -10.72
C ASN A 198 -7.97 6.54 -10.13
N THR A 199 -6.83 6.07 -9.61
CA THR A 199 -5.79 6.82 -8.90
C THR A 199 -6.03 7.10 -7.41
N ASP A 200 -7.25 7.01 -6.91
CA ASP A 200 -7.57 7.24 -5.51
C ASP A 200 -8.09 5.95 -4.84
N VAL A 201 -7.51 5.58 -3.72
CA VAL A 201 -7.86 4.38 -2.95
C VAL A 201 -8.16 4.75 -1.50
N ALA A 202 -9.39 4.55 -1.09
CA ALA A 202 -9.86 4.89 0.25
C ALA A 202 -9.55 3.76 1.26
N ILE A 203 -8.72 4.06 2.25
CA ILE A 203 -8.49 3.21 3.43
C ILE A 203 -8.70 4.07 4.67
N PRO A 204 -9.87 4.08 5.30
CA PRO A 204 -10.21 5.04 6.35
C PRO A 204 -9.51 4.73 7.70
N LEU A 205 -8.18 4.65 7.68
CA LEU A 205 -7.28 4.60 8.82
C LEU A 205 -6.46 5.88 8.87
N LEU A 206 -6.74 6.74 9.82
CA LEU A 206 -5.93 7.92 10.16
C LEU A 206 -4.85 7.54 11.16
N VAL A 207 -3.61 8.02 10.94
CA VAL A 207 -2.47 7.84 11.85
C VAL A 207 -1.90 9.19 12.27
N SER A 208 -1.74 9.40 13.58
CA SER A 208 -1.24 10.65 14.16
C SER A 208 0.16 10.52 14.74
N THR A 209 0.95 11.61 14.64
CA THR A 209 2.23 11.75 15.35
C THR A 209 2.10 11.70 16.88
N ARG A 210 0.91 11.78 17.44
CA ARG A 210 0.65 11.59 18.88
C ARG A 210 0.59 10.11 19.27
N GLY A 211 0.78 9.17 18.32
CA GLY A 211 0.82 7.73 18.59
C GLY A 211 -0.56 7.09 18.69
N TYR A 212 -1.59 7.69 18.12
CA TYR A 212 -2.89 7.06 17.97
C TYR A 212 -3.29 6.94 16.49
N GLY A 213 -4.19 5.99 16.22
CA GLY A 213 -4.92 5.86 14.97
C GLY A 213 -6.42 5.89 15.19
N LEU A 214 -7.16 6.40 14.20
CA LEU A 214 -8.61 6.25 14.11
C LEU A 214 -8.93 5.38 12.90
N LEU A 215 -9.50 4.21 13.14
CA LEU A 215 -10.05 3.36 12.09
C LEU A 215 -11.54 3.61 12.00
N TRP A 216 -11.98 4.31 10.96
CA TRP A 216 -13.38 4.59 10.68
C TRP A 216 -14.01 3.40 9.97
N ASN A 217 -14.84 2.65 10.68
CA ASN A 217 -15.32 1.31 10.28
C ASN A 217 -16.61 1.40 9.46
N THR A 218 -16.52 1.95 8.26
CA THR A 218 -17.65 2.12 7.33
C THR A 218 -17.25 1.78 5.91
N ALA A 219 -18.14 1.27 5.10
CA ALA A 219 -17.98 1.04 3.67
C ALA A 219 -18.68 2.09 2.79
N SER A 220 -19.36 3.06 3.40
CA SER A 220 -19.97 4.18 2.70
C SER A 220 -18.95 5.20 2.23
N LEU A 221 -19.28 5.96 1.18
CA LEU A 221 -18.52 7.13 0.80
C LEU A 221 -18.38 8.07 2.02
N THR A 222 -17.15 8.44 2.35
CA THR A 222 -16.82 9.19 3.56
C THR A 222 -15.95 10.39 3.22
N TYR A 223 -16.13 11.48 3.93
CA TYR A 223 -15.31 12.68 3.82
C TYR A 223 -14.53 12.89 5.11
N PHE A 224 -13.22 13.00 5.01
CA PHE A 224 -12.34 13.51 6.04
C PHE A 224 -12.20 15.03 5.86
N ASP A 225 -12.42 15.79 6.92
CA ASP A 225 -12.26 17.26 6.90
C ASP A 225 -11.42 17.75 8.09
N ASN A 226 -10.27 18.36 7.82
CA ASN A 226 -9.44 19.03 8.80
C ASN A 226 -9.07 20.45 8.35
N ARG A 227 -9.87 21.10 7.51
CA ARG A 227 -9.63 22.49 7.04
C ARG A 227 -9.50 23.48 8.20
N TYR A 228 -10.19 23.22 9.29
CA TYR A 228 -10.05 23.98 10.51
C TYR A 228 -9.07 23.27 11.45
N SER A 229 -7.90 23.84 11.66
CA SER A 229 -6.79 23.23 12.38
C SER A 229 -7.10 22.70 13.79
N ARG A 230 -8.23 23.11 14.39
CA ARG A 230 -8.68 22.65 15.71
C ARG A 230 -9.77 21.58 15.65
N MET A 231 -10.26 21.25 14.45
CA MET A 231 -11.33 20.27 14.27
C MET A 231 -10.96 19.35 13.12
N LEU A 232 -11.14 18.07 13.31
CA LEU A 232 -11.23 17.11 12.24
C LEU A 232 -12.58 16.39 12.32
N SER A 233 -13.13 15.98 11.20
CA SER A 233 -14.34 15.14 11.17
C SER A 233 -14.22 14.02 10.14
N PHE A 234 -14.99 12.96 10.43
CA PHE A 234 -15.37 11.96 9.46
C PHE A 234 -16.87 12.05 9.24
N SER A 235 -17.29 12.09 7.98
CA SER A 235 -18.70 12.27 7.58
C SER A 235 -19.04 11.25 6.49
N SER A 236 -19.89 10.29 6.79
CA SER A 236 -20.29 9.19 5.89
C SER A 236 -21.66 9.41 5.30
N LEU A 237 -21.80 9.12 4.00
CA LEU A 237 -23.00 9.44 3.22
C LEU A 237 -24.25 8.66 3.69
N ALA A 238 -24.09 7.38 4.02
CA ALA A 238 -25.22 6.50 4.36
C ALA A 238 -24.82 5.44 5.38
N GLU A 239 -25.19 5.64 6.64
CA GLU A 239 -24.85 4.74 7.75
C GLU A 239 -26.02 4.51 8.69
N ASN A 240 -26.00 3.42 9.45
CA ASN A 240 -26.95 3.14 10.53
C ASN A 240 -26.46 3.68 11.88
N ALA A 241 -25.14 3.84 12.03
CA ALA A 241 -24.47 4.28 13.24
C ALA A 241 -23.09 4.83 12.89
N ILE A 242 -22.54 5.65 13.76
CA ILE A 242 -21.11 5.96 13.78
C ILE A 242 -20.42 4.76 14.41
N ASP A 243 -19.38 4.24 13.74
CA ASP A 243 -18.60 3.07 14.17
C ASP A 243 -17.11 3.32 13.90
N TYR A 244 -16.29 3.33 14.97
CA TYR A 244 -14.85 3.49 14.81
C TYR A 244 -14.04 2.80 15.92
N TYR A 245 -12.76 2.56 15.63
CA TYR A 245 -11.79 2.08 16.59
C TYR A 245 -10.76 3.16 16.87
N PHE A 246 -10.56 3.47 18.15
CA PHE A 246 -9.42 4.25 18.63
C PHE A 246 -8.28 3.27 18.95
N ILE A 247 -7.11 3.46 18.31
CA ILE A 247 -5.96 2.57 18.41
C ILE A 247 -4.76 3.35 18.99
N TYR A 248 -4.21 2.91 20.10
CA TYR A 248 -3.00 3.50 20.67
C TYR A 248 -1.76 2.67 20.36
N GLY A 249 -0.72 3.29 19.67
CA GLY A 249 0.47 2.64 19.17
C GLY A 249 1.55 2.31 20.22
N PRO A 250 2.16 3.19 21.01
CA PRO A 250 2.33 4.64 20.88
C PRO A 250 3.18 5.06 19.66
N GLU A 251 3.92 4.13 19.06
CA GLU A 251 4.62 4.36 17.79
C GLU A 251 3.73 3.95 16.60
N MET A 252 4.00 4.47 15.40
CA MET A 252 3.18 4.21 14.22
C MET A 252 3.19 2.73 13.82
N ASP A 253 4.32 2.03 13.96
CA ASP A 253 4.38 0.58 13.77
C ASP A 253 3.40 -0.17 14.66
N GLY A 254 3.25 0.27 15.93
CA GLY A 254 2.29 -0.32 16.85
C GLY A 254 0.82 -0.08 16.44
N ILE A 255 0.50 1.02 15.76
CA ILE A 255 -0.83 1.26 15.19
C ILE A 255 -1.08 0.31 14.03
N ILE A 256 -0.14 0.23 13.07
CA ILE A 256 -0.23 -0.64 11.89
C ILE A 256 -0.31 -2.11 12.29
N GLN A 257 0.48 -2.54 13.26
CA GLN A 257 0.44 -3.91 13.78
C GLN A 257 -0.96 -4.27 14.31
N LYS A 258 -1.57 -3.36 15.09
CA LYS A 258 -2.93 -3.58 15.62
C LYS A 258 -3.96 -3.57 14.49
N TYR A 259 -3.84 -2.65 13.54
CA TYR A 259 -4.70 -2.63 12.37
C TYR A 259 -4.65 -3.96 11.61
N ARG A 260 -3.46 -4.46 11.28
CA ARG A 260 -3.32 -5.74 10.57
C ARG A 260 -3.77 -6.95 11.40
N HIS A 261 -3.60 -6.88 12.72
CA HIS A 261 -4.14 -7.89 13.60
C HIS A 261 -5.68 -7.91 13.59
N MET A 262 -6.32 -6.74 13.50
CA MET A 262 -7.79 -6.60 13.46
C MET A 262 -8.38 -6.93 12.08
N THR A 263 -7.64 -6.73 11.01
CA THR A 263 -8.13 -6.82 9.63
C THR A 263 -7.55 -7.98 8.84
N GLY A 264 -6.60 -8.71 9.40
CA GLY A 264 -5.87 -9.82 8.79
C GLY A 264 -4.46 -9.39 8.30
N ARG A 265 -3.50 -10.30 8.48
CA ARG A 265 -2.10 -10.08 8.10
C ARG A 265 -1.87 -10.30 6.61
N ALA A 266 -0.87 -9.61 6.06
CA ALA A 266 -0.42 -9.83 4.70
C ALA A 266 0.33 -11.16 4.58
N PRO A 267 0.03 -12.04 3.61
CA PRO A 267 0.79 -13.25 3.35
C PRO A 267 2.14 -12.91 2.69
N MET A 268 3.08 -13.88 2.71
CA MET A 268 4.27 -13.81 1.87
C MET A 268 3.89 -13.91 0.39
N PHE A 269 4.44 -13.03 -0.43
CA PHE A 269 4.44 -13.22 -1.88
C PHE A 269 5.52 -14.24 -2.29
N PRO A 270 5.44 -14.82 -3.50
CA PRO A 270 6.53 -15.64 -4.03
C PRO A 270 7.81 -14.79 -4.19
N GLU A 271 8.99 -15.44 -4.11
CA GLU A 271 10.29 -14.74 -4.16
C GLU A 271 10.45 -13.93 -5.46
N TRP A 272 9.99 -14.47 -6.60
CA TRP A 272 10.04 -13.80 -7.89
C TRP A 272 9.20 -12.50 -7.97
N ALA A 273 8.22 -12.30 -7.09
CA ALA A 273 7.44 -11.06 -7.02
C ALA A 273 8.27 -9.83 -6.64
N TYR A 274 9.47 -10.03 -6.12
CA TYR A 274 10.38 -8.94 -5.73
C TYR A 274 11.42 -8.61 -6.80
N GLY A 275 11.44 -9.31 -7.94
CA GLY A 275 12.21 -8.97 -9.13
C GLY A 275 11.51 -7.93 -10.01
N PHE A 276 11.81 -7.92 -11.30
CA PHE A 276 11.31 -6.95 -12.26
C PHE A 276 10.15 -7.49 -13.09
N PHE A 277 9.11 -6.66 -13.28
CA PHE A 277 7.92 -6.93 -14.09
C PHE A 277 7.90 -6.04 -15.32
N GLN A 278 8.02 -6.65 -16.49
CA GLN A 278 7.88 -5.97 -17.76
C GLN A 278 6.44 -5.96 -18.21
N SER A 279 5.88 -4.77 -18.43
CA SER A 279 4.49 -4.56 -18.87
C SER A 279 4.37 -3.38 -19.82
N LYS A 280 3.35 -3.43 -20.65
CA LYS A 280 2.80 -2.28 -21.41
C LYS A 280 1.34 -2.53 -21.75
N ASP A 281 0.59 -1.50 -22.09
CA ASP A 281 -0.75 -1.56 -22.67
C ASP A 281 -0.66 -1.41 -24.21
N SER A 282 -0.80 -2.51 -24.98
CA SER A 282 -0.75 -3.92 -24.59
C SER A 282 0.15 -4.69 -25.57
N TYR A 283 0.56 -5.91 -25.22
CA TYR A 283 1.14 -6.82 -26.22
C TYR A 283 0.05 -7.34 -27.13
N VAL A 284 0.28 -7.29 -28.45
CA VAL A 284 -0.77 -7.57 -29.44
C VAL A 284 -0.78 -9.01 -29.93
N SER A 285 0.27 -9.78 -29.64
CA SER A 285 0.42 -11.16 -30.06
C SER A 285 1.32 -11.99 -29.16
N GLN A 286 1.14 -13.31 -29.19
CA GLN A 286 2.02 -14.28 -28.59
C GLN A 286 3.47 -14.15 -29.08
N GLU A 287 3.67 -13.89 -30.38
CA GLU A 287 5.02 -13.72 -30.96
C GLU A 287 5.76 -12.56 -30.30
N GLU A 288 5.10 -11.42 -30.10
CA GLU A 288 5.68 -10.23 -29.45
C GLU A 288 6.14 -10.58 -28.03
N VAL A 289 5.28 -11.21 -27.20
CA VAL A 289 5.63 -11.62 -25.82
C VAL A 289 6.87 -12.51 -25.82
N LEU A 290 6.92 -13.53 -26.71
CA LEU A 290 8.03 -14.45 -26.82
C LEU A 290 9.33 -13.78 -27.27
N GLU A 291 9.27 -12.82 -28.19
CA GLU A 291 10.44 -12.09 -28.67
C GLU A 291 11.03 -11.21 -27.56
N ILE A 292 10.19 -10.57 -26.76
CA ILE A 292 10.62 -9.75 -25.62
C ILE A 292 11.33 -10.62 -24.58
N ALA A 293 10.73 -11.75 -24.19
CA ALA A 293 11.35 -12.69 -23.25
C ALA A 293 12.71 -13.23 -23.75
N LYS A 294 12.79 -13.56 -25.06
CA LYS A 294 14.05 -13.98 -25.70
C LYS A 294 15.11 -12.90 -25.62
N ARG A 295 14.72 -11.64 -25.84
CA ARG A 295 15.64 -10.52 -25.85
C ARG A 295 16.18 -10.21 -24.46
N TYR A 296 15.35 -10.18 -23.42
CA TYR A 296 15.81 -10.04 -22.02
C TYR A 296 16.89 -11.07 -21.69
N ARG A 297 16.65 -12.35 -21.98
CA ARG A 297 17.62 -13.42 -21.72
C ARG A 297 18.88 -13.32 -22.60
N SER A 298 18.75 -12.94 -23.89
CA SER A 298 19.91 -12.83 -24.81
C SER A 298 20.81 -11.63 -24.51
N GLU A 299 20.24 -10.55 -23.93
CA GLU A 299 20.99 -9.37 -23.51
C GLU A 299 21.43 -9.45 -22.02
N HIS A 300 21.14 -10.57 -21.33
CA HIS A 300 21.44 -10.77 -19.90
C HIS A 300 20.88 -9.65 -19.02
N ILE A 301 19.68 -9.17 -19.34
CA ILE A 301 18.95 -8.22 -18.52
C ILE A 301 18.03 -9.02 -17.61
N PRO A 302 18.09 -8.82 -16.29
CA PRO A 302 17.22 -9.54 -15.35
C PRO A 302 15.72 -9.30 -15.62
N LEU A 303 14.94 -10.38 -15.44
CA LEU A 303 13.47 -10.33 -15.60
C LEU A 303 12.82 -11.50 -14.87
N ASP A 304 11.80 -11.25 -14.06
CA ASP A 304 10.99 -12.31 -13.46
C ASP A 304 9.63 -12.49 -14.10
N CYS A 305 8.96 -11.43 -14.53
CA CYS A 305 7.59 -11.52 -15.00
C CYS A 305 7.32 -10.69 -16.25
N ILE A 306 6.57 -11.24 -17.20
CA ILE A 306 5.91 -10.50 -18.27
C ILE A 306 4.42 -10.43 -17.98
N VAL A 307 3.85 -9.24 -18.15
CA VAL A 307 2.45 -8.96 -17.88
C VAL A 307 1.68 -8.86 -19.19
N GLN A 308 0.74 -9.79 -19.40
CA GLN A 308 -0.23 -9.73 -20.49
C GLN A 308 -1.41 -8.88 -20.04
N ASP A 309 -1.44 -7.65 -20.50
CA ASP A 309 -2.54 -6.70 -20.26
C ASP A 309 -3.79 -7.04 -21.07
N GLY A 310 -4.85 -6.28 -20.89
CA GLY A 310 -6.16 -6.43 -21.51
C GLY A 310 -6.14 -6.61 -23.03
N GLY A 311 -7.28 -6.99 -23.58
CA GLY A 311 -7.42 -7.23 -25.00
C GLY A 311 -6.83 -8.54 -25.53
N TRP A 312 -6.40 -9.47 -24.69
CA TRP A 312 -6.03 -10.83 -25.06
C TRP A 312 -7.26 -11.70 -25.39
N TRP A 313 -8.44 -11.38 -24.81
CA TRP A 313 -9.69 -12.10 -25.01
C TRP A 313 -10.32 -11.80 -26.37
N GLU A 314 -11.03 -12.77 -26.93
CA GLU A 314 -11.90 -12.55 -28.09
C GLU A 314 -13.05 -11.58 -27.72
N LYS A 315 -13.63 -11.79 -26.53
CA LYS A 315 -14.67 -10.94 -25.92
C LYS A 315 -14.37 -10.77 -24.44
N MET A 316 -14.48 -9.55 -23.94
CA MET A 316 -14.30 -9.25 -22.51
C MET A 316 -15.29 -10.07 -21.67
N GLY A 317 -14.75 -10.74 -20.66
CA GLY A 317 -15.50 -11.62 -19.78
C GLY A 317 -15.58 -13.08 -20.22
N ASP A 318 -15.09 -13.44 -21.40
CA ASP A 318 -15.01 -14.82 -21.88
C ASP A 318 -13.55 -15.29 -21.98
N LEU A 319 -13.32 -16.59 -21.82
CA LEU A 319 -11.98 -17.18 -21.77
C LEU A 319 -11.24 -17.31 -23.11
N PRO A 320 -11.88 -17.46 -24.30
CA PRO A 320 -11.14 -17.66 -25.54
C PRO A 320 -10.19 -16.50 -25.85
N PHE A 321 -8.92 -16.83 -26.05
CA PHE A 321 -7.91 -15.89 -26.52
C PHE A 321 -8.16 -15.51 -27.99
N ARG A 322 -7.75 -14.30 -28.36
CA ARG A 322 -7.74 -13.88 -29.77
C ARG A 322 -6.86 -14.78 -30.62
N SER A 323 -7.13 -14.82 -31.90
CA SER A 323 -6.34 -15.61 -32.87
C SER A 323 -4.87 -15.24 -32.96
N THR A 324 -4.48 -14.06 -32.44
CA THR A 324 -3.08 -13.62 -32.32
C THR A 324 -2.32 -14.31 -31.19
N TYR A 325 -3.01 -15.09 -30.35
CA TYR A 325 -2.45 -15.99 -29.31
C TYR A 325 -2.84 -17.43 -29.64
N PRO A 326 -2.25 -18.05 -30.70
CA PRO A 326 -2.71 -19.32 -31.25
C PRO A 326 -2.42 -20.52 -30.32
N ASP A 327 -1.42 -20.42 -29.44
CA ASP A 327 -1.02 -21.52 -28.54
C ASP A 327 -0.47 -20.98 -27.21
N VAL A 328 -1.36 -20.55 -26.32
CA VAL A 328 -1.02 -20.01 -25.00
C VAL A 328 -0.29 -21.06 -24.14
N ALA A 329 -0.56 -22.34 -24.31
CA ALA A 329 0.14 -23.39 -23.56
C ALA A 329 1.63 -23.47 -23.96
N ALA A 330 1.93 -23.32 -25.24
CA ALA A 330 3.32 -23.26 -25.71
C ALA A 330 4.02 -21.98 -25.29
N GLU A 331 3.30 -20.85 -25.25
CA GLU A 331 3.80 -19.56 -24.74
C GLU A 331 4.21 -19.70 -23.26
N LEU A 332 3.29 -20.09 -22.39
CA LEU A 332 3.56 -20.26 -20.96
C LEU A 332 4.68 -21.27 -20.72
N LYS A 333 4.67 -22.39 -21.44
CA LYS A 333 5.78 -23.35 -21.34
C LYS A 333 7.12 -22.72 -21.69
N TYR A 334 7.18 -21.91 -22.75
CA TYR A 334 8.43 -21.26 -23.16
C TYR A 334 8.89 -20.26 -22.08
N LEU A 335 7.98 -19.45 -21.55
CA LEU A 335 8.29 -18.47 -20.50
C LEU A 335 8.84 -19.19 -19.26
N HIS A 336 8.18 -20.23 -18.78
CA HIS A 336 8.62 -21.02 -17.63
C HIS A 336 9.95 -21.77 -17.89
N ASP A 337 10.17 -22.32 -19.09
CA ASP A 337 11.44 -22.93 -19.47
C ASP A 337 12.60 -21.89 -19.47
N LYS A 338 12.29 -20.62 -19.56
CA LYS A 338 13.21 -19.48 -19.44
C LYS A 338 13.21 -18.80 -18.08
N HIS A 339 12.54 -19.38 -17.09
CA HIS A 339 12.37 -18.81 -15.76
C HIS A 339 11.77 -17.38 -15.82
N VAL A 340 10.76 -17.20 -16.64
CA VAL A 340 9.94 -15.98 -16.72
C VAL A 340 8.53 -16.36 -16.32
N HIS A 341 8.00 -15.74 -15.29
CA HIS A 341 6.62 -15.87 -14.86
C HIS A 341 5.68 -15.06 -15.75
N ALA A 342 4.41 -15.42 -15.74
CA ALA A 342 3.39 -14.76 -16.55
C ALA A 342 2.23 -14.26 -15.68
N MET A 343 1.97 -12.97 -15.73
CA MET A 343 0.79 -12.33 -15.15
C MET A 343 -0.20 -12.01 -16.26
N VAL A 344 -1.50 -12.26 -16.04
CA VAL A 344 -2.55 -11.92 -17.01
C VAL A 344 -3.59 -10.98 -16.41
N SER A 345 -4.00 -9.99 -17.18
CA SER A 345 -5.07 -9.05 -16.79
C SER A 345 -6.43 -9.75 -16.80
N VAL A 346 -7.17 -9.64 -15.71
CA VAL A 346 -8.50 -10.25 -15.53
C VAL A 346 -9.44 -9.19 -14.97
N TRP A 347 -10.41 -8.80 -15.78
CA TRP A 347 -11.36 -7.74 -15.44
C TRP A 347 -12.65 -8.31 -14.86
N GLY A 348 -13.24 -7.58 -13.91
CA GLY A 348 -14.56 -7.87 -13.36
C GLY A 348 -15.72 -7.53 -14.30
N ASP A 349 -15.44 -7.01 -15.50
CA ASP A 349 -16.38 -6.50 -16.47
C ASP A 349 -16.68 -7.51 -17.58
N TYR A 350 -17.91 -7.46 -18.07
CA TYR A 350 -18.42 -8.38 -19.06
C TYR A 350 -19.09 -7.63 -20.19
N HIS A 351 -18.68 -7.90 -21.42
CA HIS A 351 -19.34 -7.37 -22.60
C HIS A 351 -20.74 -8.04 -22.77
N ASP A 352 -21.76 -7.27 -23.18
CA ASP A 352 -23.13 -7.70 -23.22
C ASP A 352 -23.43 -8.88 -24.21
N ASP A 353 -22.53 -9.09 -25.18
CA ASP A 353 -22.59 -10.21 -26.12
C ASP A 353 -21.77 -11.44 -25.65
N SER A 354 -21.08 -11.37 -24.51
CA SER A 354 -20.35 -12.51 -23.93
C SER A 354 -21.30 -13.62 -23.43
N ILE A 355 -20.79 -14.85 -23.40
CA ILE A 355 -21.57 -16.00 -22.92
C ILE A 355 -21.76 -15.88 -21.40
N ASN A 356 -20.73 -15.46 -20.70
CA ASN A 356 -20.74 -15.31 -19.24
C ASN A 356 -21.66 -14.17 -18.79
N TYR A 357 -21.71 -13.04 -19.52
CA TYR A 357 -22.67 -11.97 -19.26
C TYR A 357 -24.11 -12.46 -19.20
N ARG A 358 -24.52 -13.28 -20.17
CA ARG A 358 -25.91 -13.83 -20.25
C ARG A 358 -26.24 -14.64 -18.99
N THR A 359 -25.27 -15.40 -18.48
CA THR A 359 -25.48 -16.21 -17.29
C THR A 359 -25.56 -15.31 -16.03
N LEU A 360 -24.66 -14.32 -15.91
CA LEU A 360 -24.70 -13.36 -14.82
C LEU A 360 -26.00 -12.56 -14.79
N LYS A 361 -26.43 -12.07 -15.95
CA LYS A 361 -27.70 -11.33 -16.10
C LYS A 361 -28.94 -12.18 -15.76
N ALA A 362 -28.99 -13.42 -16.22
CA ALA A 362 -30.11 -14.33 -15.94
C ALA A 362 -30.26 -14.65 -14.45
N ASN A 363 -29.16 -14.60 -13.68
CA ASN A 363 -29.12 -14.85 -12.23
C ASN A 363 -29.20 -13.56 -11.39
N GLY A 364 -29.19 -12.37 -12.00
CA GLY A 364 -29.15 -11.10 -11.27
C GLY A 364 -27.83 -10.89 -10.53
N TRP A 365 -26.71 -11.30 -11.13
CA TRP A 365 -25.35 -11.24 -10.57
C TRP A 365 -24.48 -10.14 -11.17
N LEU A 366 -25.06 -9.24 -11.96
CA LEU A 366 -24.44 -8.02 -12.45
C LEU A 366 -24.77 -6.85 -11.50
N VAL A 367 -23.88 -5.89 -11.41
CA VAL A 367 -24.21 -4.57 -10.89
C VAL A 367 -25.30 -4.00 -11.81
N PRO A 368 -26.46 -3.56 -11.28
CA PRO A 368 -27.55 -3.10 -12.12
C PRO A 368 -27.12 -1.92 -13.01
N ASP A 369 -27.34 -2.02 -14.31
CA ASP A 369 -27.04 -0.94 -15.25
C ASP A 369 -27.72 0.37 -14.84
N SER A 370 -27.05 1.47 -14.96
CA SER A 370 -27.67 2.77 -15.14
C SER A 370 -28.25 2.81 -16.55
N ALA A 371 -29.52 3.00 -16.69
CA ALA A 371 -30.29 2.79 -17.91
C ALA A 371 -29.91 3.66 -19.12
N GLU A 372 -28.86 4.44 -19.08
CA GLU A 372 -28.38 5.28 -20.17
C GLU A 372 -26.84 5.33 -20.16
N ALA A 373 -26.20 4.27 -20.64
CA ALA A 373 -24.81 4.39 -21.06
C ALA A 373 -24.75 5.33 -22.27
N ALA A 374 -24.19 6.51 -22.12
CA ALA A 374 -23.88 7.39 -23.23
C ALA A 374 -22.89 6.68 -24.20
N PRO A 375 -22.85 7.02 -25.50
CA PRO A 375 -21.92 6.40 -26.44
C PRO A 375 -20.48 6.73 -26.02
N HIS A 376 -19.73 5.72 -25.65
CA HIS A 376 -18.36 5.82 -25.17
C HIS A 376 -17.35 5.28 -26.16
N ASP A 377 -16.10 5.49 -25.84
CA ASP A 377 -14.97 4.89 -26.49
C ASP A 377 -15.21 3.39 -26.74
N GLN A 378 -14.83 2.89 -27.88
CA GLN A 378 -15.25 1.58 -28.39
C GLN A 378 -14.95 0.39 -27.45
N PHE A 379 -14.03 0.58 -26.51
CA PHE A 379 -13.61 -0.46 -25.59
C PHE A 379 -14.64 -0.75 -24.47
N TRP A 380 -15.34 0.29 -23.97
CA TRP A 380 -16.25 0.21 -22.82
C TRP A 380 -17.73 0.09 -23.20
N ILE A 381 -18.06 0.17 -24.50
CA ILE A 381 -19.46 0.07 -24.94
C ILE A 381 -20.01 -1.31 -24.63
N GLY A 382 -21.09 -1.35 -23.86
CA GLY A 382 -21.81 -2.58 -23.53
C GLY A 382 -21.14 -3.48 -22.50
N THR A 383 -20.24 -2.93 -21.66
CA THR A 383 -19.67 -3.67 -20.53
C THR A 383 -20.44 -3.40 -19.23
N THR A 384 -20.48 -4.37 -18.34
CA THR A 384 -21.09 -4.28 -17.01
C THR A 384 -20.30 -5.11 -16.02
N ALA A 385 -20.00 -4.54 -14.86
CA ALA A 385 -19.32 -5.24 -13.78
C ALA A 385 -20.21 -6.33 -13.15
N TYR A 386 -19.63 -7.45 -12.76
CA TYR A 386 -20.34 -8.41 -11.95
C TYR A 386 -20.48 -7.88 -10.50
N ASP A 387 -21.52 -8.31 -9.78
CA ASP A 387 -21.71 -7.92 -8.38
C ASP A 387 -20.79 -8.75 -7.46
N ALA A 388 -19.60 -8.24 -7.16
CA ALA A 388 -18.66 -8.88 -6.26
C ALA A 388 -19.18 -8.98 -4.81
N THR A 389 -20.25 -8.26 -4.46
CA THR A 389 -20.87 -8.39 -3.14
C THR A 389 -21.69 -9.68 -3.03
N ASN A 390 -22.02 -10.34 -4.16
CA ASN A 390 -22.74 -11.59 -4.22
C ASN A 390 -21.76 -12.79 -4.20
N PRO A 391 -21.79 -13.67 -3.18
CA PRO A 391 -20.90 -14.83 -3.11
C PRO A 391 -21.01 -15.76 -4.33
N ALA A 392 -22.25 -16.00 -4.82
CA ALA A 392 -22.45 -16.87 -5.99
C ALA A 392 -21.89 -16.26 -7.29
N ALA A 393 -21.88 -14.93 -7.40
CA ALA A 393 -21.26 -14.23 -8.51
C ALA A 393 -19.73 -14.35 -8.45
N ARG A 394 -19.12 -14.25 -7.26
CA ARG A 394 -17.68 -14.50 -7.07
C ARG A 394 -17.27 -15.93 -7.42
N ASP A 395 -18.06 -16.91 -6.99
CA ASP A 395 -17.84 -18.33 -7.34
C ASP A 395 -17.91 -18.54 -8.85
N PHE A 396 -18.88 -17.91 -9.53
CA PHE A 396 -19.00 -17.95 -10.97
C PHE A 396 -17.82 -17.27 -11.67
N PHE A 397 -17.42 -16.10 -11.23
CA PHE A 397 -16.25 -15.37 -11.75
C PHE A 397 -14.99 -16.23 -11.67
N TRP A 398 -14.69 -16.80 -10.50
CA TRP A 398 -13.55 -17.71 -10.35
C TRP A 398 -13.63 -18.88 -11.31
N LYS A 399 -14.77 -19.53 -11.38
CA LYS A 399 -14.97 -20.73 -12.20
C LYS A 399 -14.81 -20.48 -13.70
N THR A 400 -15.12 -19.28 -14.17
CA THR A 400 -15.18 -18.98 -15.61
C THR A 400 -13.94 -18.27 -16.14
N LEU A 401 -13.18 -17.58 -15.30
CA LEU A 401 -11.98 -16.83 -15.72
C LEU A 401 -10.73 -17.16 -14.88
N PRO A 402 -10.53 -16.70 -13.60
CA PRO A 402 -9.27 -16.88 -12.91
C PRO A 402 -8.87 -18.35 -12.71
N GLY A 403 -9.81 -19.21 -12.32
CA GLY A 403 -9.54 -20.63 -12.08
C GLY A 403 -9.01 -21.37 -13.31
N PRO A 404 -9.67 -21.29 -14.47
CA PRO A 404 -9.15 -21.84 -15.73
C PRO A 404 -7.81 -21.26 -16.18
N LEU A 405 -7.58 -19.95 -16.00
CA LEU A 405 -6.29 -19.31 -16.30
C LEU A 405 -5.18 -19.84 -15.41
N LEU A 406 -5.42 -19.97 -14.11
CA LEU A 406 -4.49 -20.60 -13.18
C LEU A 406 -4.18 -22.05 -13.59
N ALA A 407 -5.20 -22.82 -13.99
CA ALA A 407 -5.03 -24.18 -14.45
C ALA A 407 -4.26 -24.30 -15.78
N GLN A 408 -4.28 -23.27 -16.63
CA GLN A 408 -3.45 -23.18 -17.84
C GLN A 408 -1.98 -22.92 -17.54
N GLY A 409 -1.65 -22.38 -16.35
CA GLY A 409 -0.28 -22.11 -15.92
C GLY A 409 0.06 -20.64 -15.69
N TRP A 410 -0.90 -19.72 -15.79
CA TRP A 410 -0.66 -18.35 -15.38
C TRP A 410 -0.28 -18.27 -13.90
N ASP A 411 0.68 -17.40 -13.56
CA ASP A 411 1.28 -17.36 -12.23
C ASP A 411 0.68 -16.29 -11.32
N SER A 412 0.01 -15.29 -11.89
CA SER A 412 -0.53 -14.15 -11.17
C SER A 412 -1.63 -13.46 -11.98
N PHE A 413 -2.46 -12.66 -11.31
CA PHE A 413 -3.54 -11.90 -11.95
C PHE A 413 -3.39 -10.41 -11.72
N TRP A 414 -3.66 -9.63 -12.77
CA TRP A 414 -3.82 -8.19 -12.72
C TRP A 414 -5.32 -7.85 -12.81
N LEU A 415 -5.85 -7.25 -11.75
CA LEU A 415 -7.26 -6.91 -11.57
C LEU A 415 -7.43 -5.40 -11.78
N ASP A 416 -7.61 -5.03 -13.04
CA ASP A 416 -7.92 -3.66 -13.40
C ASP A 416 -9.42 -3.37 -13.22
N ALA A 417 -9.81 -2.10 -13.23
CA ALA A 417 -11.20 -1.66 -13.08
C ALA A 417 -11.91 -2.19 -11.83
N SER A 418 -11.18 -2.35 -10.73
CA SER A 418 -11.65 -3.04 -9.52
C SER A 418 -12.33 -2.15 -8.47
N GLU A 419 -12.68 -0.92 -8.81
CA GLU A 419 -13.47 0.04 -7.99
C GLU A 419 -14.94 -0.36 -7.76
N PRO A 420 -15.79 -0.84 -8.68
CA PRO A 420 -15.70 -1.16 -10.11
C PRO A 420 -15.72 0.07 -11.01
N ASP A 421 -15.06 -0.05 -12.16
CA ASP A 421 -15.02 0.98 -13.17
C ASP A 421 -15.56 0.38 -14.47
N SER A 422 -16.80 0.59 -14.77
CA SER A 422 -17.40 0.17 -16.04
C SER A 422 -18.29 1.26 -16.60
N GLY A 423 -17.95 1.74 -17.77
CA GLY A 423 -18.70 2.78 -18.49
C GLY A 423 -18.27 4.21 -18.12
N PRO A 424 -19.17 5.20 -18.27
CA PRO A 424 -18.83 6.62 -18.14
C PRO A 424 -18.69 7.13 -16.71
N HIS A 425 -19.03 6.31 -15.73
CA HIS A 425 -18.96 6.64 -14.32
C HIS A 425 -17.88 5.77 -13.70
N GLU A 426 -16.79 6.39 -13.30
CA GLU A 426 -15.69 5.74 -12.64
C GLU A 426 -15.91 5.71 -11.13
N GLY A 427 -15.33 4.69 -10.48
CA GLY A 427 -15.19 4.63 -9.05
C GLY A 427 -16.51 4.51 -8.25
N ASP A 428 -16.54 5.22 -7.15
CA ASP A 428 -17.62 5.16 -6.15
C ASP A 428 -18.97 5.63 -6.69
N ALA A 429 -18.99 6.57 -7.63
CA ALA A 429 -20.21 7.08 -8.25
C ALA A 429 -21.01 5.96 -8.92
N MET A 430 -20.36 4.92 -9.38
CA MET A 430 -21.02 3.80 -10.04
C MET A 430 -21.96 3.02 -9.11
N LEU A 431 -21.63 2.86 -7.84
CA LEU A 431 -22.44 2.08 -6.91
C LEU A 431 -23.44 2.89 -6.09
N LEU A 432 -23.29 4.22 -5.97
CA LEU A 432 -24.09 5.04 -5.05
C LEU A 432 -25.60 4.92 -5.26
N ASP A 433 -26.06 4.91 -6.49
CA ASP A 433 -27.48 4.82 -6.85
C ASP A 433 -27.94 3.38 -7.16
N LYS A 434 -27.09 2.37 -6.92
CA LYS A 434 -27.37 0.96 -7.23
C LYS A 434 -27.84 0.19 -6.01
N LYS A 435 -28.47 -0.93 -6.28
CA LYS A 435 -28.78 -1.96 -5.30
C LYS A 435 -27.95 -3.20 -5.62
N VAL A 436 -26.99 -3.48 -4.75
CA VAL A 436 -26.15 -4.68 -4.81
C VAL A 436 -26.70 -5.78 -3.90
N ALA A 437 -26.13 -6.99 -3.95
CA ALA A 437 -26.64 -8.14 -3.21
C ALA A 437 -26.72 -7.92 -1.68
N ILE A 438 -25.82 -7.12 -1.13
CA ILE A 438 -25.75 -6.84 0.32
C ILE A 438 -26.55 -5.61 0.75
N GLY A 439 -27.15 -4.85 -0.17
CA GLY A 439 -28.00 -3.70 0.14
C GLY A 439 -27.88 -2.52 -0.81
N SER A 440 -28.01 -1.29 -0.29
CA SER A 440 -27.81 -0.07 -1.05
C SER A 440 -26.33 0.18 -1.32
N GLY A 441 -25.96 0.47 -2.57
CA GLY A 441 -24.59 0.82 -2.91
C GLY A 441 -24.07 2.03 -2.15
N ALA A 442 -24.93 2.98 -1.80
CA ALA A 442 -24.53 4.12 -0.98
C ALA A 442 -23.95 3.73 0.41
N MET A 443 -24.34 2.57 0.94
CA MET A 443 -23.82 2.05 2.21
C MET A 443 -22.55 1.19 2.02
N TYR A 444 -22.27 0.72 0.79
CA TYR A 444 -21.28 -0.33 0.54
C TYR A 444 -20.36 -0.02 -0.64
N THR A 445 -20.27 1.24 -1.06
CA THR A 445 -19.54 1.63 -2.27
C THR A 445 -18.06 1.23 -2.21
N ASN A 446 -17.41 1.36 -1.05
CA ASN A 446 -15.98 1.11 -0.89
C ASN A 446 -15.57 -0.36 -0.74
N VAL A 447 -16.54 -1.29 -0.56
CA VAL A 447 -16.18 -2.68 -0.20
C VAL A 447 -15.94 -3.59 -1.41
N TYR A 448 -16.29 -3.14 -2.61
CA TYR A 448 -16.22 -3.95 -3.83
C TYR A 448 -14.81 -4.55 -4.06
N PRO A 449 -13.69 -3.77 -4.05
CA PRO A 449 -12.36 -4.31 -4.30
C PRO A 449 -11.97 -5.41 -3.29
N LEU A 450 -12.27 -5.21 -2.01
CA LEU A 450 -11.99 -6.19 -0.95
C LEU A 450 -12.69 -7.53 -1.20
N LEU A 451 -13.95 -7.49 -1.64
CA LEU A 451 -14.74 -8.70 -1.91
C LEU A 451 -14.34 -9.38 -3.23
N HIS A 452 -13.96 -8.58 -4.23
CA HIS A 452 -13.45 -9.05 -5.51
C HIS A 452 -12.14 -9.83 -5.35
N THR A 453 -11.12 -9.20 -4.79
CA THR A 453 -9.81 -9.83 -4.54
C THR A 453 -9.91 -10.96 -3.51
N GLY A 454 -10.74 -10.79 -2.47
CA GLY A 454 -10.97 -11.81 -1.44
C GLY A 454 -11.57 -13.09 -2.01
N GLY A 455 -12.52 -12.98 -2.94
CA GLY A 455 -13.08 -14.13 -3.65
C GLY A 455 -12.02 -14.90 -4.45
N ILE A 456 -11.13 -14.19 -5.14
CA ILE A 456 -10.03 -14.81 -5.90
C ILE A 456 -9.03 -15.48 -4.95
N ALA A 457 -8.57 -14.77 -3.92
CA ALA A 457 -7.58 -15.26 -2.97
C ALA A 457 -8.06 -16.53 -2.22
N GLU A 458 -9.32 -16.54 -1.82
CA GLU A 458 -9.93 -17.70 -1.15
C GLU A 458 -9.95 -18.94 -2.06
N HIS A 459 -10.45 -18.78 -3.30
CA HIS A 459 -10.51 -19.90 -4.25
C HIS A 459 -9.12 -20.34 -4.70
N TRP A 460 -8.16 -19.41 -4.87
CA TRP A 460 -6.77 -19.73 -5.20
C TRP A 460 -6.17 -20.65 -4.13
N LYS A 461 -6.24 -20.24 -2.87
CA LYS A 461 -5.69 -21.00 -1.73
C LYS A 461 -6.37 -22.37 -1.56
N GLN A 462 -7.65 -22.50 -1.93
CA GLN A 462 -8.35 -23.79 -1.99
C GLN A 462 -7.90 -24.65 -3.17
N THR A 463 -7.50 -24.04 -4.29
CA THR A 463 -7.11 -24.74 -5.52
C THR A 463 -5.67 -25.27 -5.46
N THR A 464 -4.73 -24.49 -4.91
CA THR A 464 -3.32 -24.87 -4.84
C THR A 464 -2.65 -24.40 -3.54
N GLN A 465 -1.71 -25.22 -3.03
CA GLN A 465 -0.81 -24.88 -1.94
C GLN A 465 0.64 -24.70 -2.44
N GLU A 466 0.89 -24.95 -3.73
CA GLU A 466 2.22 -24.91 -4.34
C GLU A 466 2.55 -23.53 -4.97
N LYS A 467 1.55 -22.66 -5.13
CA LYS A 467 1.71 -21.30 -5.64
C LYS A 467 1.06 -20.31 -4.68
N ARG A 468 1.81 -19.33 -4.20
CA ARG A 468 1.30 -18.21 -3.41
C ARG A 468 0.47 -17.29 -4.27
N VAL A 469 -0.60 -16.75 -3.69
CA VAL A 469 -1.40 -15.74 -4.36
C VAL A 469 -0.59 -14.45 -4.50
N LEU A 470 -0.62 -13.90 -5.71
CA LEU A 470 -0.13 -12.57 -6.03
C LEU A 470 -1.15 -11.90 -6.94
N LEU A 471 -1.74 -10.82 -6.46
CA LEU A 471 -2.69 -10.01 -7.20
C LEU A 471 -2.16 -8.60 -7.35
N LEU A 472 -2.25 -8.03 -8.55
CA LEU A 472 -2.08 -6.61 -8.79
C LEU A 472 -3.48 -6.02 -8.99
N THR A 473 -3.91 -5.08 -8.15
CA THR A 473 -5.27 -4.53 -8.19
C THR A 473 -5.25 -3.01 -8.22
N ARG A 474 -6.14 -2.36 -8.99
CA ARG A 474 -6.20 -0.89 -9.08
C ARG A 474 -6.78 -0.26 -7.81
N SER A 475 -7.70 -0.94 -7.17
CA SER A 475 -8.37 -0.46 -5.98
C SER A 475 -8.24 -1.42 -4.81
N ALA A 476 -8.45 -0.93 -3.59
CA ALA A 476 -8.36 -1.70 -2.35
C ALA A 476 -9.25 -1.10 -1.26
N PHE A 477 -9.52 -1.87 -0.21
CA PHE A 477 -10.23 -1.37 0.96
C PHE A 477 -9.67 -1.96 2.26
N LEU A 478 -10.21 -1.57 3.41
CA LEU A 478 -9.81 -2.04 4.74
C LEU A 478 -9.67 -3.57 4.80
N GLY A 479 -8.48 -4.07 5.10
CA GLY A 479 -8.20 -5.50 5.18
C GLY A 479 -7.72 -6.15 3.88
N GLU A 480 -7.56 -5.38 2.80
CA GLU A 480 -7.10 -5.86 1.50
C GLU A 480 -5.75 -6.59 1.55
N GLN A 481 -4.85 -6.17 2.44
CA GLN A 481 -3.52 -6.76 2.56
C GLN A 481 -3.53 -8.28 2.79
N ARG A 482 -4.61 -8.83 3.40
CA ARG A 482 -4.72 -10.27 3.65
C ARG A 482 -5.02 -11.11 2.41
N ASN A 483 -5.47 -10.47 1.33
CA ASN A 483 -5.84 -11.13 0.07
C ASN A 483 -4.64 -11.38 -0.85
N GLY A 484 -3.40 -11.06 -0.42
CA GLY A 484 -2.22 -11.22 -1.26
C GLY A 484 -2.19 -10.23 -2.42
N ALA A 485 -2.67 -9.01 -2.17
CA ALA A 485 -2.78 -7.96 -3.17
C ALA A 485 -1.69 -6.89 -2.99
N THR A 486 -1.18 -6.41 -4.11
CA THR A 486 -0.43 -5.17 -4.27
C THR A 486 -1.25 -4.19 -5.10
N VAL A 487 -1.12 -2.89 -4.82
CA VAL A 487 -1.88 -1.84 -5.50
C VAL A 487 -0.93 -0.97 -6.31
N TRP A 488 -1.36 -0.50 -7.47
CA TRP A 488 -0.62 0.56 -8.18
C TRP A 488 -1.36 1.89 -8.10
N SER A 489 -0.66 2.92 -8.48
CA SER A 489 -1.12 4.30 -8.33
C SER A 489 -2.22 4.72 -9.33
N GLY A 490 -2.76 3.80 -10.12
CA GLY A 490 -3.75 4.09 -11.16
C GLY A 490 -3.13 4.77 -12.40
N ASP A 491 -3.99 5.27 -13.28
CA ASP A 491 -3.62 5.85 -14.56
C ASP A 491 -3.18 7.30 -14.37
N VAL A 492 -1.88 7.54 -14.39
CA VAL A 492 -1.30 8.86 -14.19
C VAL A 492 -0.62 9.39 -15.45
N TYR A 493 -0.49 10.71 -15.54
CA TYR A 493 0.15 11.35 -16.69
C TYR A 493 1.68 11.24 -16.65
N PRO A 494 2.35 11.13 -17.82
CA PRO A 494 3.81 11.08 -17.93
C PRO A 494 4.45 12.46 -17.69
N THR A 495 4.43 12.92 -16.44
CA THR A 495 4.95 14.24 -16.06
C THR A 495 5.72 14.19 -14.73
N ASN A 496 6.72 15.07 -14.58
CA ASN A 496 7.45 15.21 -13.31
C ASN A 496 6.54 15.59 -12.13
N TRP A 497 5.45 16.31 -12.41
CA TRP A 497 4.46 16.67 -11.41
C TRP A 497 3.67 15.45 -10.91
N ALA A 498 3.24 14.55 -11.82
CA ALA A 498 2.61 13.30 -11.43
C ALA A 498 3.60 12.42 -10.67
N PHE A 499 4.84 12.31 -11.13
CA PHE A 499 5.90 11.56 -10.44
C PHE A 499 6.06 11.99 -8.97
N HIS A 500 6.17 13.30 -8.73
CA HIS A 500 6.28 13.82 -7.35
C HIS A 500 5.12 13.37 -6.45
N ARG A 501 3.90 13.40 -6.97
CA ARG A 501 2.70 12.99 -6.23
C ARG A 501 2.66 11.50 -5.90
N GLN A 502 3.23 10.66 -6.78
CA GLN A 502 3.28 9.23 -6.57
C GLN A 502 4.01 8.86 -5.27
N ILE A 503 5.08 9.60 -4.95
CA ILE A 503 5.88 9.32 -3.75
C ILE A 503 5.02 9.51 -2.51
N ALA A 504 4.40 10.68 -2.35
CA ALA A 504 3.53 10.99 -1.21
C ALA A 504 2.32 10.03 -1.12
N ALA A 505 1.72 9.67 -2.26
CA ALA A 505 0.60 8.74 -2.33
C ALA A 505 0.98 7.34 -1.81
N GLY A 506 2.11 6.78 -2.29
CA GLY A 506 2.62 5.50 -1.82
C GLY A 506 2.99 5.50 -0.33
N LEU A 507 3.53 6.61 0.20
CA LEU A 507 3.86 6.75 1.61
C LEU A 507 2.61 6.80 2.51
N ASN A 508 1.54 7.50 2.10
CA ASN A 508 0.26 7.49 2.82
C ASN A 508 -0.42 6.13 2.73
N PHE A 509 -0.34 5.46 1.59
CA PHE A 509 -0.86 4.10 1.44
C PHE A 509 -0.17 3.12 2.39
N ALA A 510 1.15 3.22 2.56
CA ALA A 510 1.91 2.43 3.54
C ALA A 510 1.47 2.73 4.98
N LEU A 511 1.26 4.02 5.34
CA LEU A 511 0.73 4.43 6.66
C LEU A 511 -0.72 4.01 6.90
N SER A 512 -1.46 3.69 5.84
CA SER A 512 -2.80 3.10 5.95
C SER A 512 -2.78 1.59 6.25
N GLY A 513 -1.62 1.03 6.56
CA GLY A 513 -1.45 -0.40 6.90
C GLY A 513 -1.26 -1.31 5.69
N MET A 514 -1.18 -0.77 4.48
CA MET A 514 -1.00 -1.52 3.22
C MET A 514 0.49 -1.67 2.90
N PRO A 515 1.06 -2.90 2.90
CA PRO A 515 2.51 -3.09 2.82
C PRO A 515 3.06 -3.09 1.40
N TYR A 516 2.23 -3.37 0.39
CA TYR A 516 2.67 -3.60 -0.99
C TYR A 516 2.05 -2.60 -1.95
N TRP A 517 2.91 -1.90 -2.68
CA TRP A 517 2.54 -0.84 -3.58
C TRP A 517 3.51 -0.74 -4.76
N THR A 518 3.04 -0.23 -5.88
CA THR A 518 3.83 0.07 -7.07
C THR A 518 3.27 1.28 -7.81
N THR A 519 3.91 1.66 -8.92
CA THR A 519 3.50 2.75 -9.80
C THR A 519 3.81 2.39 -11.25
N ASP A 520 3.12 3.02 -12.19
CA ASP A 520 3.46 2.95 -13.60
C ASP A 520 4.66 3.86 -13.89
N VAL A 521 5.81 3.26 -14.17
CA VAL A 521 7.04 4.03 -14.43
C VAL A 521 6.84 4.95 -15.63
N ALA A 522 7.03 6.23 -15.41
CA ALA A 522 6.81 7.33 -16.32
C ALA A 522 5.34 7.52 -16.78
N GLY A 523 4.37 7.06 -15.96
CA GLY A 523 2.95 7.27 -16.14
C GLY A 523 2.29 6.34 -17.17
N TYR A 524 0.98 6.19 -17.07
CA TYR A 524 0.18 5.35 -17.95
C TYR A 524 -0.17 6.02 -19.28
N PHE A 525 -0.77 7.22 -19.23
CA PHE A 525 -1.35 7.86 -20.39
C PHE A 525 -0.36 8.04 -21.56
N PRO A 526 -0.85 8.06 -22.82
CA PRO A 526 -0.03 8.37 -23.99
C PRO A 526 0.71 9.69 -23.82
N LEU A 527 1.87 9.81 -24.46
CA LEU A 527 2.60 11.08 -24.52
C LEU A 527 1.76 12.15 -25.22
N TYR A 528 1.85 13.38 -24.75
CA TYR A 528 1.18 14.51 -25.39
C TYR A 528 1.55 14.61 -26.88
N LYS A 529 0.63 15.10 -27.69
CA LYS A 529 0.84 15.26 -29.13
C LYS A 529 2.12 16.04 -29.42
N GLY A 530 3.05 15.39 -30.12
CA GLY A 530 4.38 15.94 -30.46
C GLY A 530 5.50 15.56 -29.49
N ALA A 531 5.21 14.95 -28.35
CA ALA A 531 6.23 14.32 -27.50
C ALA A 531 6.61 12.93 -28.07
N SER A 532 7.82 12.48 -27.76
CA SER A 532 8.35 11.21 -28.21
C SER A 532 9.14 10.53 -27.10
N MET A 533 9.09 9.21 -27.04
CA MET A 533 9.90 8.39 -26.13
C MET A 533 11.41 8.58 -26.35
N THR A 534 11.84 9.14 -27.48
CA THR A 534 13.23 9.43 -27.81
C THR A 534 13.71 10.81 -27.36
N THR A 535 12.81 11.66 -26.83
CA THR A 535 13.21 12.98 -26.32
C THR A 535 14.04 12.84 -25.04
N PRO A 536 15.08 13.66 -24.85
CA PRO A 536 15.91 13.61 -23.63
C PRO A 536 15.09 13.79 -22.34
N GLU A 537 14.13 14.69 -22.36
CA GLU A 537 13.26 15.03 -21.22
C GLU A 537 12.41 13.84 -20.79
N TYR A 538 11.83 13.12 -21.75
CA TYR A 538 11.04 11.93 -21.42
C TYR A 538 11.94 10.76 -20.97
N GLN A 539 13.11 10.57 -21.59
CA GLN A 539 14.05 9.55 -21.14
C GLN A 539 14.61 9.84 -19.74
N GLU A 540 14.82 11.13 -19.40
CA GLU A 540 15.16 11.53 -18.03
C GLU A 540 14.02 11.19 -17.05
N LEU A 541 12.78 11.58 -17.36
CA LEU A 541 11.61 11.25 -16.54
C LEU A 541 11.49 9.74 -16.31
N TYR A 542 11.65 8.96 -17.40
CA TYR A 542 11.58 7.51 -17.34
C TYR A 542 12.67 6.94 -16.41
N ALA A 543 13.92 7.37 -16.58
CA ALA A 543 15.04 6.90 -15.77
C ALA A 543 14.85 7.25 -14.28
N ARG A 544 14.49 8.52 -13.96
CA ARG A 544 14.25 8.95 -12.58
C ARG A 544 13.11 8.18 -11.91
N TRP A 545 12.06 7.90 -12.65
CA TRP A 545 10.92 7.13 -12.11
C TRP A 545 11.24 5.64 -12.00
N PHE A 546 12.06 5.10 -12.91
CA PHE A 546 12.56 3.73 -12.84
C PHE A 546 13.50 3.52 -11.64
N GLU A 547 14.39 4.48 -11.36
CA GLU A 547 15.22 4.52 -10.16
C GLU A 547 14.36 4.44 -8.88
N PHE A 548 13.29 5.22 -8.80
CA PHE A 548 12.32 5.16 -7.71
C PHE A 548 11.59 3.80 -7.67
N GLY A 549 11.16 3.29 -8.81
CA GLY A 549 10.48 2.00 -8.93
C GLY A 549 11.30 0.84 -8.35
N ALA A 550 12.64 0.88 -8.52
CA ALA A 550 13.54 -0.12 -7.94
C ALA A 550 13.52 -0.16 -6.40
N PHE A 551 13.05 0.90 -5.75
CA PHE A 551 12.85 1.01 -4.30
C PHE A 551 11.36 1.08 -3.90
N CYS A 552 10.46 0.60 -4.76
CA CYS A 552 9.08 0.27 -4.39
C CYS A 552 8.98 -1.19 -3.96
N PRO A 553 7.99 -1.57 -3.14
CA PRO A 553 7.77 -2.97 -2.76
C PRO A 553 7.65 -3.92 -3.97
N MET A 554 6.90 -3.54 -5.01
CA MET A 554 6.88 -4.22 -6.30
C MET A 554 7.53 -3.33 -7.36
N PHE A 555 8.35 -3.90 -8.25
CA PHE A 555 9.07 -3.17 -9.28
C PHE A 555 8.53 -3.51 -10.66
N ARG A 556 7.78 -2.57 -11.26
CA ARG A 556 7.05 -2.77 -12.52
C ARG A 556 7.18 -1.56 -13.42
N THR A 557 7.36 -1.80 -14.73
CA THR A 557 7.10 -0.79 -15.76
C THR A 557 5.74 -1.04 -16.39
N HIS A 558 5.02 0.03 -16.73
CA HIS A 558 3.77 -0.05 -17.48
C HIS A 558 3.49 1.28 -18.19
N GLY A 559 2.55 1.27 -19.15
CA GLY A 559 2.03 2.46 -19.81
C GLY A 559 1.55 2.22 -21.23
N HIS A 560 0.70 3.09 -21.72
CA HIS A 560 0.17 3.07 -23.08
C HIS A 560 1.23 3.58 -24.08
N ARG A 561 2.07 2.65 -24.54
CA ARG A 561 3.23 2.89 -25.43
C ARG A 561 3.36 1.78 -26.47
N ASP A 562 3.86 2.09 -27.66
CA ASP A 562 4.18 1.07 -28.67
C ASP A 562 5.26 0.10 -28.16
N HIS A 563 6.26 0.64 -27.45
CA HIS A 563 7.37 -0.11 -26.84
C HIS A 563 7.64 0.44 -25.45
N ASN A 564 7.88 -0.42 -24.46
CA ASN A 564 8.15 0.01 -23.07
C ASN A 564 9.28 -0.82 -22.43
N GLU A 565 10.08 -1.51 -23.21
CA GLU A 565 11.19 -2.32 -22.78
C GLU A 565 12.44 -1.48 -22.54
N ILE A 566 13.32 -1.91 -21.65
CA ILE A 566 14.56 -1.19 -21.24
C ILE A 566 15.39 -0.70 -22.43
N TRP A 567 15.51 -1.50 -23.50
CA TRP A 567 16.30 -1.14 -24.69
C TRP A 567 15.65 -0.06 -25.57
N THR A 568 14.39 0.27 -25.34
CA THR A 568 13.68 1.35 -26.07
C THR A 568 14.26 2.72 -25.71
N TYR A 569 14.80 2.85 -24.52
CA TYR A 569 15.31 4.11 -23.96
C TYR A 569 16.83 4.18 -24.08
N ASP A 570 17.33 4.29 -25.32
CA ASP A 570 18.72 4.15 -25.72
C ASP A 570 19.71 5.04 -24.97
N LYS A 571 19.31 6.28 -24.61
CA LYS A 571 20.17 7.25 -23.92
C LYS A 571 20.34 6.92 -22.43
N VAL A 572 19.41 6.19 -21.85
CA VAL A 572 19.39 5.88 -20.42
C VAL A 572 19.44 4.37 -20.16
N LYS A 573 19.54 3.55 -21.19
CA LYS A 573 19.54 2.08 -21.08
C LYS A 573 20.48 1.56 -19.99
N GLN A 574 21.71 2.09 -19.93
CA GLN A 574 22.70 1.66 -18.92
C GLN A 574 22.26 2.00 -17.48
N VAL A 575 21.57 3.12 -17.29
CA VAL A 575 21.00 3.50 -15.99
C VAL A 575 19.93 2.51 -15.61
N LEU A 576 19.00 2.21 -16.52
CA LEU A 576 17.92 1.25 -16.27
C LEU A 576 18.47 -0.13 -15.92
N GLU A 577 19.42 -0.65 -16.69
CA GLU A 577 20.08 -1.94 -16.42
C GLU A 577 20.81 -1.96 -15.07
N SER A 578 21.45 -0.84 -14.66
CA SER A 578 22.15 -0.74 -13.38
C SER A 578 21.18 -0.86 -12.20
N TYR A 579 20.03 -0.14 -12.24
CA TYR A 579 19.03 -0.23 -11.18
C TYR A 579 18.26 -1.54 -11.18
N ASP A 580 18.04 -2.14 -12.34
CA ASP A 580 17.48 -3.47 -12.44
C ASP A 580 18.40 -4.50 -11.78
N ARG A 581 19.70 -4.53 -12.11
CA ARG A 581 20.69 -5.39 -11.46
C ARG A 581 20.82 -5.12 -9.95
N LEU A 582 20.78 -3.85 -9.53
CA LEU A 582 20.76 -3.51 -8.11
C LEU A 582 19.54 -4.12 -7.41
N ARG A 583 18.35 -4.05 -8.03
CA ARG A 583 17.12 -4.67 -7.51
C ARG A 583 17.32 -6.16 -7.26
N TYR A 584 17.89 -6.88 -8.23
CA TYR A 584 18.14 -8.31 -8.07
C TYR A 584 19.18 -8.62 -7.01
N ARG A 585 20.22 -7.83 -6.89
CA ARG A 585 21.17 -7.97 -5.79
C ARG A 585 20.54 -7.72 -4.42
N MET A 586 19.52 -6.86 -4.35
CA MET A 586 18.77 -6.61 -3.11
C MET A 586 17.74 -7.68 -2.77
N VAL A 587 17.46 -8.68 -3.62
CA VAL A 587 16.43 -9.70 -3.35
C VAL A 587 16.59 -10.36 -1.96
N PRO A 588 17.77 -10.78 -1.49
CA PRO A 588 17.90 -11.35 -0.15
C PRO A 588 17.51 -10.37 0.98
N TYR A 589 17.81 -9.09 0.80
CA TYR A 589 17.39 -8.04 1.73
C TYR A 589 15.86 -7.83 1.67
N ILE A 590 15.30 -7.66 0.48
CA ILE A 590 13.87 -7.37 0.26
C ILE A 590 13.01 -8.55 0.70
N TYR A 591 13.40 -9.79 0.37
CA TYR A 591 12.65 -10.99 0.74
C TYR A 591 12.64 -11.20 2.27
N SER A 592 13.75 -10.88 2.95
CA SER A 592 13.78 -10.86 4.42
C SER A 592 12.88 -9.77 5.01
N LEU A 593 12.77 -8.60 4.37
CA LEU A 593 11.81 -7.56 4.77
C LEU A 593 10.36 -8.01 4.54
N ALA A 594 10.09 -8.71 3.45
CA ALA A 594 8.77 -9.27 3.17
C ALA A 594 8.35 -10.30 4.23
N TRP A 595 9.29 -11.12 4.69
CA TRP A 595 9.06 -11.98 5.85
C TRP A 595 8.68 -11.17 7.09
N LYS A 596 9.36 -10.06 7.36
CA LYS A 596 9.01 -9.16 8.48
C LYS A 596 7.63 -8.51 8.29
N VAL A 597 7.22 -8.21 7.06
CA VAL A 597 5.85 -7.74 6.78
C VAL A 597 4.81 -8.75 7.23
N THR A 598 5.01 -10.02 6.89
CA THR A 598 4.08 -11.12 7.24
C THR A 598 4.15 -11.52 8.70
N HIS A 599 5.35 -11.60 9.27
CA HIS A 599 5.60 -12.12 10.63
C HIS A 599 5.45 -11.05 11.70
N ASP A 600 6.01 -9.84 11.47
CA ASP A 600 6.12 -8.75 12.45
C ASP A 600 5.19 -7.57 12.14
N ASP A 601 4.38 -7.64 11.08
CA ASP A 601 3.55 -6.53 10.58
C ASP A 601 4.38 -5.28 10.18
N TYR A 602 5.63 -5.51 9.73
CA TYR A 602 6.57 -4.46 9.35
C TYR A 602 6.10 -3.69 8.10
N THR A 603 6.54 -2.45 7.94
CA THR A 603 6.30 -1.63 6.74
C THR A 603 7.61 -1.45 5.98
N MET A 604 7.67 -1.93 4.71
CA MET A 604 8.88 -1.95 3.90
C MET A 604 9.24 -0.57 3.35
N MET A 605 8.27 0.14 2.77
CA MET A 605 8.39 1.52 2.30
C MET A 605 7.92 2.46 3.42
N ARG A 606 8.86 3.02 4.18
CA ARG A 606 8.61 3.71 5.45
C ARG A 606 8.76 5.22 5.32
N PRO A 607 7.70 6.03 5.43
CA PRO A 607 7.86 7.47 5.62
C PRO A 607 8.80 7.79 6.79
N LEU A 608 9.60 8.84 6.67
CA LEU A 608 10.56 9.21 7.72
C LEU A 608 9.90 9.45 9.10
N VAL A 609 8.65 9.90 9.10
CA VAL A 609 7.87 10.13 10.33
C VAL A 609 7.63 8.85 11.14
N MET A 610 7.70 7.66 10.54
CA MET A 610 7.56 6.40 11.28
C MET A 610 8.73 6.17 12.24
N ASP A 611 9.96 6.52 11.81
CA ASP A 611 11.18 6.32 12.61
C ASP A 611 11.56 7.56 13.42
N TRP A 612 11.13 8.76 12.99
CA TRP A 612 11.46 10.06 13.62
C TRP A 612 10.21 10.90 13.91
N ARG A 613 9.21 10.30 14.53
CA ARG A 613 7.89 10.90 14.80
C ARG A 613 7.95 12.26 15.53
N THR A 614 8.93 12.48 16.36
CA THR A 614 9.11 13.72 17.13
C THR A 614 9.95 14.79 16.42
N ASP A 615 10.51 14.47 15.26
CA ASP A 615 11.23 15.43 14.43
C ASP A 615 10.26 16.14 13.50
N HIS A 616 9.96 17.42 13.80
CA HIS A 616 8.99 18.20 13.03
C HIS A 616 9.42 18.44 11.57
N LYS A 617 10.70 18.30 11.23
CA LYS A 617 11.19 18.46 9.86
C LYS A 617 10.64 17.37 8.92
N VAL A 618 10.46 16.16 9.42
CA VAL A 618 9.99 15.05 8.61
C VAL A 618 8.47 15.00 8.44
N TRP A 619 7.72 15.85 9.18
CA TRP A 619 6.25 15.79 9.16
C TRP A 619 5.63 16.06 7.79
N ASP A 620 6.26 16.93 7.01
CA ASP A 620 5.77 17.32 5.68
C ASP A 620 6.62 16.72 4.53
N MET A 621 7.60 15.84 4.86
CA MET A 621 8.47 15.21 3.86
C MET A 621 7.77 14.02 3.20
N GLY A 622 7.11 14.29 2.07
CA GLY A 622 6.44 13.28 1.26
C GLY A 622 7.27 12.78 0.08
N ASP A 623 8.57 13.12 -0.01
CA ASP A 623 9.45 12.77 -1.13
C ASP A 623 10.82 12.21 -0.70
N GLU A 624 10.91 11.79 0.57
CA GLU A 624 12.02 11.02 1.15
C GLU A 624 11.48 9.95 2.08
N TYR A 625 12.09 8.77 2.07
CA TYR A 625 11.61 7.63 2.86
C TYR A 625 12.71 6.61 3.14
N MET A 626 12.49 5.74 4.12
CA MET A 626 13.31 4.56 4.35
C MET A 626 12.76 3.37 3.56
N PHE A 627 13.62 2.67 2.83
CA PHE A 627 13.31 1.35 2.27
C PHE A 627 13.93 0.27 3.18
N GLY A 628 13.09 -0.33 4.00
CA GLY A 628 13.53 -1.11 5.15
C GLY A 628 14.28 -0.27 6.18
N PRO A 629 15.08 -0.89 7.07
CA PRO A 629 15.79 -0.16 8.14
C PRO A 629 17.07 0.53 7.66
N ALA A 630 17.56 0.22 6.45
CA ALA A 630 18.91 0.58 6.01
C ALA A 630 18.98 1.73 5.01
N PHE A 631 18.15 1.73 3.97
CA PHE A 631 18.23 2.69 2.86
C PHE A 631 17.34 3.91 3.10
N LEU A 632 17.91 5.11 3.13
CA LEU A 632 17.18 6.35 2.92
C LEU A 632 17.21 6.66 1.43
N VAL A 633 16.02 6.84 0.86
CA VAL A 633 15.79 7.02 -0.58
C VAL A 633 15.24 8.41 -0.83
N SER A 634 15.91 9.20 -1.69
CA SER A 634 15.52 10.59 -1.99
C SER A 634 15.31 10.77 -3.50
N PRO A 635 14.12 10.42 -4.06
CA PRO A 635 13.85 10.50 -5.49
C PRO A 635 14.07 11.90 -6.08
N VAL A 636 14.58 11.96 -7.30
CA VAL A 636 14.81 13.20 -8.04
C VAL A 636 13.67 13.39 -9.04
N TRP A 637 12.70 14.20 -8.69
CA TRP A 637 11.50 14.39 -9.51
C TRP A 637 11.47 15.69 -10.33
N LYS A 638 12.43 16.61 -10.11
CA LYS A 638 12.53 17.86 -10.87
C LYS A 638 13.28 17.63 -12.18
N GLU A 639 12.68 18.01 -13.29
CA GLU A 639 13.32 17.96 -14.62
C GLU A 639 14.64 18.72 -14.67
N GLY A 640 15.66 18.12 -15.27
CA GLY A 640 16.98 18.69 -15.45
C GLY A 640 17.81 18.85 -14.18
N ALA A 641 17.33 18.38 -13.03
CA ALA A 641 18.01 18.51 -11.77
C ALA A 641 19.36 17.75 -11.75
N GLN A 642 20.41 18.43 -11.32
CA GLN A 642 21.75 17.88 -11.13
C GLN A 642 22.11 17.75 -9.64
N THR A 643 21.29 18.30 -8.77
CA THR A 643 21.41 18.23 -7.31
C THR A 643 20.05 17.95 -6.68
N ARG A 644 20.05 17.40 -5.47
CA ARG A 644 18.89 17.15 -4.62
C ARG A 644 19.20 17.60 -3.19
N GLU A 645 18.30 18.34 -2.61
CA GLU A 645 18.32 18.64 -1.18
C GLU A 645 17.83 17.41 -0.42
N VAL A 646 18.64 16.85 0.48
CA VAL A 646 18.35 15.62 1.25
C VAL A 646 18.41 15.94 2.72
N TYR A 647 17.42 15.54 3.48
CA TYR A 647 17.44 15.58 4.93
C TYR A 647 17.94 14.26 5.49
N LEU A 648 19.00 14.28 6.25
CA LEU A 648 19.50 13.13 7.01
C LEU A 648 19.00 13.23 8.46
N PRO A 649 17.98 12.45 8.88
CA PRO A 649 17.47 12.48 10.25
C PRO A 649 18.51 12.07 11.28
N GLN A 650 18.18 12.20 12.57
CA GLN A 650 19.06 11.84 13.65
C GLN A 650 19.46 10.36 13.59
N ALA A 651 20.77 10.12 13.43
CA ALA A 651 21.43 8.83 13.52
C ALA A 651 22.87 9.04 13.97
N SER A 652 23.56 7.98 14.37
CA SER A 652 24.98 8.05 14.72
C SER A 652 25.85 8.48 13.53
N ALA A 653 25.49 8.02 12.33
CA ALA A 653 26.02 8.48 11.04
C ALA A 653 25.13 7.95 9.90
N TRP A 654 25.35 8.49 8.72
CA TRP A 654 24.88 8.01 7.43
C TRP A 654 26.07 7.76 6.49
N TYR A 655 25.89 6.93 5.50
CA TYR A 655 26.88 6.66 4.47
C TYR A 655 26.25 6.90 3.11
N ASP A 656 26.88 7.73 2.28
CA ASP A 656 26.52 7.81 0.87
C ASP A 656 26.72 6.42 0.21
N PHE A 657 25.69 5.85 -0.36
CA PHE A 657 25.72 4.51 -0.94
C PHE A 657 26.70 4.38 -2.10
N TRP A 658 26.90 5.47 -2.86
CA TRP A 658 27.71 5.48 -4.07
C TRP A 658 29.19 5.72 -3.81
N THR A 659 29.53 6.42 -2.73
CA THR A 659 30.92 6.80 -2.42
C THR A 659 31.46 6.14 -1.15
N GLY A 660 30.59 5.69 -0.26
CA GLY A 660 30.96 5.20 1.07
C GLY A 660 31.41 6.32 2.03
N GLU A 661 31.25 7.58 1.66
CA GLU A 661 31.54 8.71 2.53
C GLU A 661 30.58 8.73 3.72
N ARG A 662 31.14 8.94 4.89
CA ARG A 662 30.40 9.02 6.14
C ARG A 662 29.95 10.44 6.43
N VAL A 663 28.67 10.62 6.71
CA VAL A 663 28.02 11.91 6.95
C VAL A 663 27.30 11.90 8.30
N ALA A 664 27.27 13.02 9.01
CA ALA A 664 26.52 13.16 10.25
C ALA A 664 25.01 13.23 9.97
N GLY A 665 24.19 12.80 10.94
CA GLY A 665 22.74 13.00 10.91
C GLY A 665 22.32 14.41 11.38
N SER A 666 21.01 14.66 11.40
CA SER A 666 20.35 15.91 11.81
C SER A 666 20.72 17.12 10.96
N GLN A 667 20.90 16.93 9.64
CA GLN A 667 21.26 18.01 8.72
C GLN A 667 20.61 17.87 7.34
N GLU A 668 20.54 18.97 6.65
CA GLU A 668 20.16 19.04 5.22
C GLU A 668 21.42 19.18 4.37
N LEU A 669 21.45 18.47 3.26
CA LEU A 669 22.59 18.47 2.34
C LEU A 669 22.09 18.70 0.92
N GLU A 670 22.82 19.52 0.16
CA GLU A 670 22.70 19.52 -1.30
C GLU A 670 23.63 18.44 -1.85
N VAL A 671 23.04 17.40 -2.43
CA VAL A 671 23.74 16.21 -2.96
C VAL A 671 23.77 16.24 -4.46
N ASN A 672 24.91 15.91 -5.06
CA ASN A 672 25.00 15.72 -6.51
C ASN A 672 24.12 14.53 -6.93
N ALA A 673 23.22 14.77 -7.86
CA ALA A 673 22.25 13.80 -8.38
C ALA A 673 22.27 13.76 -9.92
N PRO A 674 23.41 13.39 -10.54
CA PRO A 674 23.42 13.16 -11.98
C PRO A 674 22.44 12.03 -12.33
N LEU A 675 21.98 11.97 -13.57
CA LEU A 675 20.92 11.06 -14.01
C LEU A 675 21.15 9.57 -13.66
N ALA A 676 22.37 9.15 -13.51
CA ALA A 676 22.72 7.77 -13.14
C ALA A 676 22.76 7.51 -11.62
N LYS A 677 22.41 8.50 -10.79
CA LYS A 677 22.53 8.36 -9.32
C LYS A 677 21.31 8.92 -8.60
N LEU A 678 20.42 8.05 -8.18
CA LEU A 678 19.47 8.34 -7.13
C LEU A 678 20.23 8.60 -5.81
N PRO A 679 20.05 9.72 -5.12
CA PRO A 679 20.60 9.91 -3.79
C PRO A 679 20.10 8.84 -2.82
N LEU A 680 21.04 8.02 -2.33
CA LEU A 680 20.80 6.92 -1.40
C LEU A 680 21.79 7.05 -0.23
N PHE A 681 21.26 7.00 0.98
CA PHE A 681 22.08 7.02 2.20
C PHE A 681 21.78 5.79 3.05
N MET A 682 22.85 5.22 3.59
CA MET A 682 22.76 4.02 4.41
C MET A 682 22.92 4.39 5.88
N ARG A 683 21.98 3.97 6.71
CA ARG A 683 22.01 4.24 8.16
C ARG A 683 23.14 3.46 8.82
N ALA A 684 23.94 4.11 9.66
CA ALA A 684 24.95 3.42 10.46
C ALA A 684 24.33 2.39 11.42
N GLY A 685 24.98 1.24 11.56
CA GLY A 685 24.43 0.05 12.21
C GLY A 685 23.74 -0.92 11.26
N SER A 686 23.52 -0.55 9.99
CA SER A 686 22.87 -1.45 9.05
C SER A 686 23.77 -2.61 8.63
N ILE A 687 23.15 -3.80 8.55
CA ILE A 687 23.68 -5.02 7.94
C ILE A 687 22.82 -5.28 6.69
N VAL A 688 23.42 -5.27 5.51
CA VAL A 688 22.71 -5.40 4.25
C VAL A 688 23.22 -6.61 3.45
N PRO A 689 22.46 -7.70 3.38
CA PRO A 689 22.79 -8.83 2.51
C PRO A 689 22.45 -8.49 1.06
N LEU A 690 23.41 -8.66 0.16
CA LEU A 690 23.26 -8.52 -1.27
C LEU A 690 23.61 -9.84 -1.95
N GLY A 691 22.73 -10.30 -2.83
CA GLY A 691 22.90 -11.51 -3.62
C GLY A 691 23.99 -11.38 -4.71
N PRO A 692 24.34 -12.48 -5.37
CA PRO A 692 25.13 -12.44 -6.60
C PRO A 692 24.36 -11.76 -7.73
N GLU A 693 25.05 -11.50 -8.86
CA GLU A 693 24.39 -11.10 -10.10
C GLU A 693 23.61 -12.29 -10.65
N VAL A 694 22.32 -12.10 -10.93
CA VAL A 694 21.41 -13.13 -11.42
C VAL A 694 20.52 -12.58 -12.54
N GLU A 695 19.92 -13.46 -13.35
CA GLU A 695 18.98 -13.11 -14.41
C GLU A 695 17.50 -13.22 -13.98
N TYR A 696 17.23 -13.86 -12.85
CA TYR A 696 15.92 -13.99 -12.21
C TYR A 696 16.09 -14.27 -10.71
N ALA A 697 15.11 -13.90 -9.88
CA ALA A 697 15.23 -13.91 -8.41
C ALA A 697 15.52 -15.30 -7.83
N GLU A 698 14.89 -16.34 -8.37
CA GLU A 698 15.04 -17.71 -7.88
C GLU A 698 16.26 -18.46 -8.45
N GLN A 699 17.18 -17.76 -9.16
CA GLN A 699 18.37 -18.40 -9.76
C GLN A 699 19.28 -18.99 -8.69
N LYS A 700 19.51 -20.28 -8.78
CA LYS A 700 20.36 -21.02 -7.83
C LYS A 700 21.71 -21.41 -8.45
N PRO A 701 22.78 -21.47 -7.63
CA PRO A 701 22.82 -21.09 -6.22
C PRO A 701 22.84 -19.55 -6.04
N SER A 702 22.04 -19.05 -5.07
CA SER A 702 22.10 -17.65 -4.62
C SER A 702 23.25 -17.48 -3.60
N ASP A 703 24.48 -17.77 -4.02
CA ASP A 703 25.68 -17.84 -3.18
C ASP A 703 26.93 -17.44 -4.00
N PRO A 704 27.92 -16.70 -3.46
CA PRO A 704 27.96 -16.16 -2.11
C PRO A 704 27.06 -14.92 -1.91
N ILE A 705 26.61 -14.70 -0.67
CA ILE A 705 25.95 -13.44 -0.27
C ILE A 705 27.03 -12.46 0.22
N GLU A 706 27.01 -11.24 -0.29
CA GLU A 706 27.81 -10.11 0.18
C GLU A 706 27.06 -9.42 1.32
N VAL A 707 27.65 -9.40 2.51
CA VAL A 707 27.10 -8.73 3.70
C VAL A 707 27.85 -7.42 3.91
N ARG A 708 27.19 -6.30 3.61
CA ARG A 708 27.73 -4.96 3.84
C ARG A 708 27.36 -4.45 5.23
N ILE A 709 28.37 -4.01 5.98
CA ILE A 709 28.22 -3.47 7.34
C ILE A 709 28.55 -1.99 7.31
N TYR A 710 27.57 -1.17 7.68
CA TYR A 710 27.71 0.29 7.80
C TYR A 710 27.96 0.65 9.26
N ARG A 711 29.23 0.84 9.61
CA ARG A 711 29.69 1.00 10.97
C ARG A 711 29.19 2.30 11.64
N GLY A 712 29.29 2.35 12.98
CA GLY A 712 29.02 3.54 13.81
C GLY A 712 27.86 3.36 14.79
N ALA A 713 27.18 2.24 14.76
CA ALA A 713 26.21 1.77 15.76
C ALA A 713 26.14 0.25 15.75
N ASP A 714 25.62 -0.33 16.83
CA ASP A 714 25.22 -1.74 16.84
C ASP A 714 24.08 -1.97 15.83
N GLY A 715 24.03 -3.17 15.27
CA GLY A 715 23.00 -3.54 14.30
C GLY A 715 22.62 -5.00 14.29
N SER A 716 21.45 -5.29 13.71
CA SER A 716 20.97 -6.65 13.51
C SER A 716 20.21 -6.78 12.21
N PHE A 717 20.27 -7.98 11.64
CA PHE A 717 19.48 -8.35 10.48
C PHE A 717 19.21 -9.85 10.49
N ASP A 718 17.98 -10.25 10.21
CA ASP A 718 17.58 -11.64 10.10
C ASP A 718 17.43 -11.99 8.60
N LEU A 719 18.36 -12.78 8.08
CA LEU A 719 18.29 -13.27 6.69
C LEU A 719 17.30 -14.43 6.64
N TYR A 720 16.19 -14.23 5.95
CA TYR A 720 15.14 -15.21 5.73
C TYR A 720 15.28 -15.91 4.39
N GLU A 721 15.00 -17.20 4.37
CA GLU A 721 14.97 -18.03 3.17
C GLU A 721 13.90 -19.12 3.30
N ASP A 722 13.23 -19.42 2.20
CA ASP A 722 12.35 -20.58 2.04
C ASP A 722 12.48 -21.17 0.61
N GLU A 723 11.51 -21.94 0.17
CA GLU A 723 11.54 -22.56 -1.17
C GLU A 723 11.03 -21.65 -2.30
N GLY A 724 10.53 -20.44 -1.96
CA GLY A 724 10.20 -19.37 -2.90
C GLY A 724 8.71 -19.19 -3.19
N ASP A 725 7.92 -20.24 -3.42
CA ASP A 725 6.55 -20.06 -3.97
C ASP A 725 5.43 -20.82 -3.26
N SER A 726 5.69 -21.84 -2.44
CA SER A 726 4.62 -22.58 -1.78
C SER A 726 4.21 -22.00 -0.43
N TYR A 727 3.04 -22.43 0.09
CA TYR A 727 2.57 -22.07 1.44
C TYR A 727 3.21 -22.89 2.57
N ARG A 728 4.27 -23.69 2.31
CA ARG A 728 4.94 -24.51 3.33
C ARG A 728 5.61 -23.65 4.41
N TYR A 729 5.93 -22.39 4.12
CA TYR A 729 6.42 -21.45 5.13
C TYR A 729 5.44 -21.28 6.29
N GLU A 730 4.11 -21.31 6.05
CA GLU A 730 3.08 -21.27 7.10
C GLU A 730 3.17 -22.48 8.04
N GLN A 731 3.82 -23.57 7.60
CA GLN A 731 4.03 -24.81 8.35
C GLN A 731 5.45 -24.91 8.93
N GLY A 732 6.24 -23.82 8.86
CA GLY A 732 7.59 -23.76 9.40
C GLY A 732 8.69 -24.23 8.46
N ALA A 733 8.40 -24.44 7.15
CA ALA A 733 9.40 -24.78 6.15
C ALA A 733 10.12 -23.53 5.63
N TYR A 734 10.95 -22.94 6.48
CA TYR A 734 11.82 -21.80 6.18
C TYR A 734 13.07 -21.83 7.07
N ALA A 735 14.04 -20.99 6.78
CA ALA A 735 15.23 -20.79 7.62
C ALA A 735 15.46 -19.29 7.86
N VAL A 736 15.95 -18.97 9.05
CA VAL A 736 16.40 -17.63 9.43
C VAL A 736 17.83 -17.71 9.94
N ILE A 737 18.70 -16.83 9.44
CA ILE A 737 20.07 -16.67 9.90
C ILE A 737 20.19 -15.30 10.57
N PRO A 738 20.19 -15.22 11.91
CA PRO A 738 20.36 -13.95 12.62
C PRO A 738 21.81 -13.44 12.46
N MET A 739 21.95 -12.15 12.20
CA MET A 739 23.23 -11.43 12.13
C MET A 739 23.25 -10.27 13.10
N HIS A 740 24.33 -10.12 13.86
CA HIS A 740 24.50 -9.04 14.83
C HIS A 740 25.88 -8.40 14.69
N TRP A 741 25.91 -7.09 14.50
CA TRP A 741 27.11 -6.27 14.56
C TRP A 741 27.21 -5.59 15.91
N ASN A 742 28.36 -5.79 16.60
CA ASN A 742 28.71 -5.04 17.80
C ASN A 742 29.80 -4.01 17.45
N GLU A 743 29.44 -2.73 17.46
CA GLU A 743 30.32 -1.65 17.04
C GLU A 743 31.53 -1.47 18.00
N VAL A 744 31.29 -1.63 19.31
CA VAL A 744 32.34 -1.46 20.33
C VAL A 744 33.36 -2.58 20.28
N ALA A 745 32.89 -3.83 20.13
CA ALA A 745 33.79 -4.97 20.02
C ALA A 745 34.40 -5.10 18.61
N GLY A 746 33.77 -4.52 17.60
CA GLY A 746 34.15 -4.69 16.19
C GLY A 746 33.95 -6.12 15.74
N THR A 747 32.86 -6.76 16.17
CA THR A 747 32.54 -8.17 15.82
C THR A 747 31.22 -8.28 15.07
N LEU A 748 31.20 -9.18 14.07
CA LEU A 748 29.99 -9.68 13.45
C LEU A 748 29.71 -11.10 13.95
N THR A 749 28.52 -11.33 14.47
CA THR A 749 28.06 -12.65 14.91
C THR A 749 26.97 -13.16 13.96
N PHE A 750 27.19 -14.31 13.33
CA PHE A 750 26.12 -15.12 12.79
C PHE A 750 25.55 -15.98 13.90
N GLY A 751 24.26 -15.88 14.17
CA GLY A 751 23.58 -16.75 15.12
C GLY A 751 23.43 -18.18 14.63
N GLU A 752 22.92 -19.08 15.47
CA GLU A 752 22.50 -20.41 15.04
C GLU A 752 21.32 -20.28 14.06
N ARG A 753 21.35 -21.05 12.95
CA ARG A 753 20.26 -21.09 11.97
C ARG A 753 18.99 -21.62 12.62
N ILE A 754 17.89 -20.89 12.46
CA ILE A 754 16.57 -21.27 12.94
C ILE A 754 15.78 -21.86 11.78
N GLY A 755 15.28 -23.10 11.94
CA GLY A 755 14.46 -23.76 10.94
C GLY A 755 15.21 -24.43 9.78
N THR A 756 14.46 -24.98 8.84
CA THR A 756 14.96 -25.70 7.67
C THR A 756 13.86 -25.87 6.63
N PHE A 757 14.23 -25.99 5.36
CA PHE A 757 13.32 -26.25 4.24
C PHE A 757 13.99 -27.12 3.16
N ALA A 758 13.20 -27.66 2.24
CA ALA A 758 13.70 -28.46 1.13
C ALA A 758 14.51 -27.60 0.14
N GLY A 759 15.70 -28.04 -0.24
CA GLY A 759 16.57 -27.29 -1.16
C GLY A 759 17.43 -26.21 -0.49
N MET A 760 17.35 -26.03 0.83
CA MET A 760 18.17 -25.08 1.58
C MET A 760 19.67 -25.27 1.36
N ILE A 761 20.40 -24.18 1.13
CA ILE A 761 21.89 -24.19 1.11
C ILE A 761 22.38 -24.41 2.55
N LYS A 762 22.92 -25.61 2.82
CA LYS A 762 23.37 -26.00 4.17
C LYS A 762 24.66 -25.29 4.56
N ASP A 763 25.62 -25.29 3.67
CA ASP A 763 26.93 -24.65 3.85
C ASP A 763 26.98 -23.43 2.94
N ARG A 764 26.81 -22.24 3.56
CA ARG A 764 26.65 -20.97 2.84
C ARG A 764 27.91 -20.13 2.98
N LYS A 765 28.31 -19.50 1.90
CA LYS A 765 29.44 -18.56 1.90
C LYS A 765 28.97 -17.13 2.01
N PHE A 766 29.49 -16.41 3.01
CA PHE A 766 29.30 -14.97 3.16
C PHE A 766 30.61 -14.24 2.89
N ARG A 767 30.52 -13.16 2.10
CA ARG A 767 31.59 -12.18 1.90
C ARG A 767 31.26 -10.96 2.72
N ILE A 768 32.08 -10.66 3.72
CA ILE A 768 31.84 -9.53 4.64
C ILE A 768 32.59 -8.33 4.15
N ILE A 769 31.88 -7.21 4.05
CA ILE A 769 32.41 -5.91 3.61
C ILE A 769 32.14 -4.87 4.70
N LEU A 770 33.21 -4.31 5.26
CA LEU A 770 33.11 -3.13 6.13
C LEU A 770 33.14 -1.88 5.24
N VAL A 771 31.96 -1.30 5.02
CA VAL A 771 31.81 -0.17 4.08
C VAL A 771 32.65 1.05 4.51
N GLY A 772 33.34 1.64 3.55
CA GLY A 772 34.13 2.86 3.68
C GLY A 772 34.28 3.57 2.35
N THR A 773 34.95 4.73 2.36
CA THR A 773 35.13 5.52 1.15
C THR A 773 35.79 4.71 0.03
N GLY A 774 35.07 4.51 -1.07
CA GLY A 774 35.54 3.72 -2.23
C GLY A 774 35.58 2.21 -2.02
N HIS A 775 35.04 1.67 -0.89
CA HIS A 775 35.04 0.25 -0.58
C HIS A 775 33.62 -0.20 -0.19
N GLY A 776 33.13 -1.23 -0.85
CA GLY A 776 31.77 -1.75 -0.63
C GLY A 776 30.65 -0.81 -1.08
N VAL A 777 30.86 -0.07 -2.16
CA VAL A 777 29.97 1.00 -2.64
C VAL A 777 29.24 0.62 -3.91
N GLY A 778 28.10 1.26 -4.15
CA GLY A 778 27.32 1.12 -5.38
C GLY A 778 26.72 -0.28 -5.57
N GLU A 779 26.27 -0.54 -6.79
CA GLU A 779 25.55 -1.77 -7.17
C GLU A 779 26.48 -2.97 -7.43
N ALA A 780 27.74 -2.73 -7.78
CA ALA A 780 28.65 -3.79 -8.17
C ALA A 780 29.04 -4.71 -7.02
N VAL A 781 29.35 -5.96 -7.34
CA VAL A 781 29.96 -6.89 -6.37
C VAL A 781 31.33 -6.38 -5.98
N SER A 782 31.60 -6.26 -4.69
CA SER A 782 32.89 -5.77 -4.19
C SER A 782 34.03 -6.69 -4.63
N SER A 783 35.13 -6.13 -5.18
CA SER A 783 36.30 -6.91 -5.64
C SER A 783 36.96 -7.67 -4.47
N ASP A 784 37.10 -6.99 -3.32
CA ASP A 784 37.78 -7.51 -2.14
C ASP A 784 36.81 -7.61 -0.96
N ALA A 785 36.87 -8.71 -0.20
CA ALA A 785 36.11 -8.90 1.03
C ALA A 785 37.05 -8.75 2.24
N ASP A 786 36.59 -8.07 3.30
CA ASP A 786 37.32 -7.93 4.56
C ASP A 786 37.41 -9.28 5.31
N ALA A 787 36.40 -10.15 5.13
CA ALA A 787 36.40 -11.52 5.59
C ALA A 787 35.52 -12.40 4.71
N VAL A 788 35.77 -13.69 4.73
CA VAL A 788 34.94 -14.72 4.12
C VAL A 788 34.57 -15.74 5.18
N VAL A 789 33.28 -16.07 5.28
CA VAL A 789 32.73 -17.00 6.26
C VAL A 789 32.08 -18.17 5.55
N GLU A 790 32.47 -19.39 5.94
CA GLU A 790 31.84 -20.66 5.51
C GLU A 790 30.84 -21.08 6.62
N TYR A 791 29.63 -20.58 6.54
CA TYR A 791 28.63 -20.77 7.58
C TYR A 791 27.90 -22.12 7.41
N THR A 792 27.95 -22.94 8.44
CA THR A 792 27.38 -24.31 8.45
C THR A 792 26.08 -24.42 9.26
N GLY A 793 25.50 -23.31 9.66
CA GLY A 793 24.29 -23.27 10.48
C GLY A 793 24.55 -23.16 11.99
N LYS A 794 25.82 -23.15 12.43
CA LYS A 794 26.22 -22.94 13.83
C LYS A 794 26.59 -21.48 14.07
N SER A 795 26.43 -21.04 15.31
CA SER A 795 26.84 -19.67 15.65
C SER A 795 28.37 -19.50 15.44
N GLU A 796 28.73 -18.38 14.81
CA GLU A 796 30.10 -18.01 14.52
C GLU A 796 30.30 -16.51 14.73
N GLU A 797 31.39 -16.12 15.39
CA GLU A 797 31.77 -14.72 15.62
C GLU A 797 33.06 -14.39 14.87
N ILE A 798 33.04 -13.31 14.12
CA ILE A 798 34.17 -12.80 13.35
C ILE A 798 34.58 -11.45 13.93
N ALA A 799 35.83 -11.34 14.39
CA ALA A 799 36.40 -10.10 14.90
C ALA A 799 37.21 -9.37 13.83
N PHE A 800 37.00 -8.07 13.73
CA PHE A 800 37.74 -7.20 12.83
C PHE A 800 38.78 -6.39 13.65
N PRO A 801 40.08 -6.50 13.35
CA PRO A 801 41.16 -5.83 14.14
C PRO A 801 40.96 -4.32 14.20
N SER A 802 41.20 -3.73 15.38
CA SER A 802 41.03 -2.29 15.61
C SER A 802 41.89 -1.38 14.71
N LYS A 803 43.01 -1.89 14.13
CA LYS A 803 43.84 -1.15 13.15
C LYS A 803 43.12 -0.93 11.81
N GLN A 804 42.38 -1.86 11.31
CA GLN A 804 41.54 -1.67 10.13
C GLN A 804 40.37 -0.74 10.42
N ALA A 805 39.82 -0.80 11.63
CA ALA A 805 38.80 0.11 12.10
C ALA A 805 39.22 1.58 12.13
N LYS A 806 40.49 1.88 12.48
CA LYS A 806 41.01 3.26 12.54
C LYS A 806 41.32 3.88 11.17
N GLN A 807 41.62 3.08 10.15
CA GLN A 807 41.85 3.58 8.78
C GLN A 807 40.55 3.91 8.01
N LEU A 808 39.42 3.32 8.41
CA LEU A 808 38.13 3.52 7.74
C LEU A 808 37.28 4.64 8.35
N LEU A 809 37.74 5.27 9.43
CA LEU A 809 37.08 6.41 10.06
C LEU A 809 37.80 7.71 9.70
N PRO A 810 37.32 8.50 8.73
CA PRO A 810 37.81 9.87 8.59
C PRO A 810 37.48 10.64 9.89
N THR A 811 38.45 11.30 10.44
CA THR A 811 38.24 12.24 11.57
C THR A 811 37.29 13.33 11.07
N LEU A 812 36.13 13.44 11.70
CA LEU A 812 35.26 14.58 11.50
C LEU A 812 36.04 15.86 11.80
N PRO A 813 36.02 16.88 10.96
CA PRO A 813 36.53 18.18 11.32
C PRO A 813 35.71 18.71 12.52
N GLN A 814 36.41 19.22 13.51
CA GLN A 814 35.81 19.84 14.70
C GLN A 814 35.04 21.12 14.34
#